data_44645568ce11e99de3f06c10eca2bef7
#
_entry.id   44645568ce11e99de3f06c10eca2bef7
#
_cell.length_a   1.000
_cell.length_b   1.000
_cell.length_c   1.000
_cell.angle_alpha   90.00
_cell.angle_beta   90.00
_cell.angle_gamma   90.00
#
_symmetry.space_group_name_H-M   'P 1'
#
loop_
_entity.id
_entity.type
_entity.pdbx_description
1 polymer ?
#
loop_
_entity_poly.entity_id
_entity_poly.type
_entity_poly.pdbx_seq_one_letter_code
_entity_poly.pdbx_strand_id
1 'polypeptide(L)'
;MSSWLERLGRRAVRHRWWFIATWVLIAVVAGGLAIGLGGTTIDTFAIPGAQSQTALDVLAEKFPSQAGSSATVVFATPDGVDDPSVEPAIQESITRLGEIEDVTSVSDPYGPAGKVIVSNQGPLSGKVALVTVQFSQPVQELPTDVFDKLQEAVQPAQAAGVRVEFGGAVTDFADKPPASNADLIGLLAAAVILLFAFGSVIAMGLPLITALFGLGVGISLITIVAAITDIGTLAPVLGTMIGLGVGIDYSLFIVTRYREGLADGLDVESAAGRSVATAGSAVIFAGCTVVIAICGLAISGIPYVARLGYMAAIVVAVMMVAAITLLPAIIGAIGPRIDRWQVHFGRKKGGDAPAGQADDPTSSIWARWARLVASHAWPFAILGTVILLVLAWPFLSMRLGESDDGNLPSSTTQRQAYDLIAEGFGPGTNGPLLVVVDLPAANDTAATDAIETALRATPGVDSVLPPQLNTPDDDVAVIIAFPTTAPDSAETAALVSTLRDEVLPEAIGTTGAKAYVGGLTAEFIDIGNQIADRLPWFIGAVVFLSFLLLMLVFHSVLVPLTAAVMNLLSVGAAYGAIVAVFQWGWAKDLIGLESVVPIVSFVPMMMFAVLFGLSMDYQVFLLTRVREEYVRTGDTREGVVLGLTRTARVITSAALIMIFVFGAFVLNFSAEVKMFGLGLAFAVLVDATIVRMMLVPSIMEILGDANWWFPKWLAWLPRLDIDGPPRGRADDDVSRAAPALARSADR
;
A
#
# COMPACT_ATOMS: atom_id res chain seq x y z
N MET A 1 -28.26 15.20 -4.59
CA MET A 1 -27.08 14.62 -5.29
C MET A 1 -27.53 13.71 -6.44
N SER A 2 -28.44 12.77 -6.24
CA SER A 2 -28.84 11.79 -7.24
C SER A 2 -29.41 12.39 -8.54
N SER A 3 -30.22 13.45 -8.48
CA SER A 3 -30.77 14.12 -9.68
C SER A 3 -29.71 14.83 -10.55
N TRP A 4 -28.62 15.30 -9.94
CA TRP A 4 -27.49 15.85 -10.69
C TRP A 4 -26.70 14.74 -11.38
N LEU A 5 -26.46 13.64 -10.68
CA LEU A 5 -25.78 12.46 -11.19
C LEU A 5 -26.58 11.80 -12.34
N GLU A 6 -27.90 11.72 -12.23
CA GLU A 6 -28.75 11.23 -13.29
C GLU A 6 -28.58 12.08 -14.57
N ARG A 7 -28.61 13.42 -14.42
CA ARG A 7 -28.39 14.34 -15.54
C ARG A 7 -26.99 14.18 -16.14
N LEU A 8 -25.95 13.97 -15.30
CA LEU A 8 -24.60 13.72 -15.75
C LEU A 8 -24.51 12.43 -16.57
N GLY A 9 -25.08 11.32 -16.07
CA GLY A 9 -25.10 10.04 -16.77
C GLY A 9 -25.82 10.12 -18.12
N ARG A 10 -26.99 10.77 -18.17
CA ARG A 10 -27.72 11.02 -19.41
C ARG A 10 -26.91 11.89 -20.39
N ARG A 11 -26.24 12.95 -19.91
CA ARG A 11 -25.38 13.80 -20.75
C ARG A 11 -24.18 13.04 -21.29
N ALA A 12 -23.55 12.19 -20.47
CA ALA A 12 -22.42 11.37 -20.90
C ALA A 12 -22.80 10.40 -22.03
N VAL A 13 -23.98 9.78 -21.96
CA VAL A 13 -24.51 8.93 -23.04
C VAL A 13 -24.85 9.74 -24.28
N ARG A 14 -25.54 10.87 -24.14
CA ARG A 14 -25.96 11.72 -25.24
C ARG A 14 -24.79 12.31 -26.01
N HIS A 15 -23.75 12.78 -25.27
CA HIS A 15 -22.55 13.38 -25.83
C HIS A 15 -21.32 12.46 -25.71
N ARG A 16 -21.51 11.14 -25.84
CA ARG A 16 -20.52 10.10 -25.60
C ARG A 16 -19.16 10.35 -26.24
N TRP A 17 -19.15 10.79 -27.50
CA TRP A 17 -17.90 11.03 -28.23
C TRP A 17 -17.10 12.21 -27.66
N TRP A 18 -17.79 13.23 -27.13
CA TRP A 18 -17.11 14.36 -26.48
C TRP A 18 -16.49 13.95 -25.14
N PHE A 19 -17.20 13.16 -24.32
CA PHE A 19 -16.65 12.64 -23.07
C PHE A 19 -15.46 11.70 -23.31
N ILE A 20 -15.55 10.78 -24.26
CA ILE A 20 -14.45 9.88 -24.63
C ILE A 20 -13.27 10.69 -25.17
N ALA A 21 -13.51 11.64 -26.09
CA ALA A 21 -12.46 12.49 -26.65
C ALA A 21 -11.76 13.33 -25.56
N THR A 22 -12.53 13.86 -24.60
CA THR A 22 -11.96 14.60 -23.45
C THR A 22 -11.05 13.71 -22.60
N TRP A 23 -11.47 12.49 -22.29
CA TRP A 23 -10.64 11.55 -21.55
C TRP A 23 -9.39 11.11 -22.32
N VAL A 24 -9.51 10.86 -23.62
CA VAL A 24 -8.35 10.59 -24.48
C VAL A 24 -7.40 11.78 -24.50
N LEU A 25 -7.95 13.00 -24.63
CA LEU A 25 -7.13 14.22 -24.59
C LEU A 25 -6.43 14.37 -23.23
N ILE A 26 -7.14 14.17 -22.11
CA ILE A 26 -6.55 14.21 -20.76
C ILE A 26 -5.41 13.17 -20.65
N ALA A 27 -5.64 11.94 -21.10
CA ALA A 27 -4.63 10.88 -21.05
C ALA A 27 -3.39 11.21 -21.91
N VAL A 28 -3.59 11.74 -23.12
CA VAL A 28 -2.50 12.15 -24.02
C VAL A 28 -1.74 13.34 -23.45
N VAL A 29 -2.43 14.35 -22.92
CA VAL A 29 -1.79 15.53 -22.33
C VAL A 29 -1.05 15.16 -21.05
N ALA A 30 -1.69 14.40 -20.13
CA ALA A 30 -1.05 13.97 -18.90
C ALA A 30 0.16 13.07 -19.19
N GLY A 31 0.03 12.09 -20.11
CA GLY A 31 1.13 11.23 -20.52
C GLY A 31 2.26 11.99 -21.20
N GLY A 32 1.93 12.94 -22.09
CA GLY A 32 2.92 13.80 -22.73
C GLY A 32 3.69 14.69 -21.74
N LEU A 33 2.97 15.28 -20.77
CA LEU A 33 3.59 16.06 -19.70
C LEU A 33 4.45 15.17 -18.78
N ALA A 34 3.99 13.95 -18.46
CA ALA A 34 4.77 13.02 -17.67
C ALA A 34 6.09 12.61 -18.35
N ILE A 35 6.07 12.40 -19.67
CA ILE A 35 7.28 12.06 -20.45
C ILE A 35 8.20 13.29 -20.58
N GLY A 36 7.64 14.49 -20.80
CA GLY A 36 8.45 15.68 -21.08
C GLY A 36 8.91 16.46 -19.85
N LEU A 37 8.17 16.42 -18.76
CA LEU A 37 8.38 17.23 -17.55
C LEU A 37 8.33 16.38 -16.28
N GLY A 38 8.15 15.06 -16.40
CA GLY A 38 8.04 14.19 -15.22
C GLY A 38 9.37 14.04 -14.48
N GLY A 39 9.28 13.89 -13.16
CA GLY A 39 10.42 13.60 -12.29
C GLY A 39 10.59 12.12 -12.01
N THR A 40 11.71 11.77 -11.42
CA THR A 40 12.00 10.44 -10.88
C THR A 40 11.44 10.28 -9.47
N THR A 41 11.05 9.07 -9.11
CA THR A 41 10.63 8.76 -7.74
C THR A 41 11.85 8.47 -6.87
N ILE A 42 11.83 8.96 -5.63
CA ILE A 42 12.97 8.95 -4.71
C ILE A 42 12.46 8.64 -3.30
N ASP A 43 13.15 7.76 -2.59
CA ASP A 43 12.84 7.45 -1.21
C ASP A 43 13.67 8.34 -0.27
N THR A 44 13.02 9.37 0.28
CA THR A 44 13.57 10.29 1.28
C THR A 44 12.80 10.13 2.58
N PHE A 45 13.45 9.56 3.60
CA PHE A 45 12.83 9.24 4.89
C PHE A 45 13.11 10.31 5.95
N ALA A 46 12.86 11.59 5.65
CA ALA A 46 13.04 12.64 6.64
C ALA A 46 12.01 12.50 7.79
N ILE A 47 12.50 12.51 9.02
CA ILE A 47 11.69 12.41 10.25
C ILE A 47 11.91 13.67 11.09
N PRO A 48 11.08 14.72 10.93
CA PRO A 48 11.26 15.95 11.67
C PRO A 48 11.28 15.74 13.19
N GLY A 49 12.35 16.15 13.84
CA GLY A 49 12.51 16.07 15.30
C GLY A 49 13.10 14.76 15.83
N ALA A 50 13.43 13.79 14.99
CA ALA A 50 14.15 12.59 15.41
C ALA A 50 15.65 12.88 15.62
N GLN A 51 16.29 12.08 16.50
CA GLN A 51 17.75 12.22 16.71
C GLN A 51 18.53 11.80 15.46
N SER A 52 18.10 10.76 14.75
CA SER A 52 18.71 10.33 13.50
C SER A 52 18.68 11.43 12.43
N GLN A 53 17.57 12.18 12.32
CA GLN A 53 17.48 13.31 11.40
C GLN A 53 18.45 14.43 11.82
N THR A 54 18.51 14.75 13.12
CA THR A 54 19.45 15.76 13.62
C THR A 54 20.90 15.38 13.31
N ALA A 55 21.25 14.10 13.48
CA ALA A 55 22.57 13.59 13.10
C ALA A 55 22.86 13.77 11.61
N LEU A 56 21.90 13.44 10.74
CA LEU A 56 22.02 13.60 9.28
C LEU A 56 22.15 15.07 8.89
N ASP A 57 21.36 15.97 9.48
CA ASP A 57 21.42 17.40 9.20
C ASP A 57 22.80 17.97 9.57
N VAL A 58 23.36 17.59 10.73
CA VAL A 58 24.72 18.00 11.15
C VAL A 58 25.78 17.42 10.20
N LEU A 59 25.64 16.14 9.80
CA LEU A 59 26.55 15.52 8.84
C LEU A 59 26.54 16.25 7.49
N ALA A 60 25.35 16.56 6.95
CA ALA A 60 25.21 17.24 5.68
C ALA A 60 25.81 18.66 5.70
N GLU A 61 25.71 19.36 6.84
CA GLU A 61 26.28 20.70 7.02
C GLU A 61 27.80 20.67 7.23
N LYS A 62 28.29 19.73 8.05
CA LYS A 62 29.68 19.74 8.55
C LYS A 62 30.62 18.78 7.81
N PHE A 63 30.08 17.78 7.08
CA PHE A 63 30.85 16.81 6.29
C PHE A 63 30.36 16.76 4.83
N PRO A 64 30.40 17.87 4.08
CA PRO A 64 29.84 17.93 2.71
C PRO A 64 30.49 16.93 1.74
N SER A 65 31.74 16.54 1.97
CA SER A 65 32.44 15.54 1.15
C SER A 65 31.91 14.11 1.34
N GLN A 66 31.14 13.84 2.40
CA GLN A 66 30.51 12.57 2.68
C GLN A 66 28.99 12.60 2.45
N ALA A 67 28.44 13.73 2.02
CA ALA A 67 27.02 13.92 1.76
C ALA A 67 26.53 13.31 0.43
N GLY A 68 27.44 12.87 -0.43
CA GLY A 68 27.11 12.18 -1.68
C GLY A 68 26.71 10.71 -1.48
N SER A 69 26.33 10.07 -2.58
CA SER A 69 25.94 8.65 -2.58
C SER A 69 27.16 7.73 -2.55
N SER A 70 26.97 6.51 -2.08
CA SER A 70 28.01 5.49 -2.13
C SER A 70 27.54 4.19 -2.76
N ALA A 71 28.45 3.50 -3.44
CA ALA A 71 28.31 2.10 -3.82
C ALA A 71 29.31 1.27 -2.98
N THR A 72 28.89 0.06 -2.64
CA THR A 72 29.74 -0.92 -1.96
C THR A 72 30.11 -2.02 -2.97
N VAL A 73 31.39 -2.26 -3.16
CA VAL A 73 31.91 -3.34 -3.99
C VAL A 73 32.60 -4.35 -3.10
N VAL A 74 32.15 -5.59 -3.15
CA VAL A 74 32.66 -6.69 -2.33
C VAL A 74 33.46 -7.63 -3.20
N PHE A 75 34.76 -7.71 -2.95
CA PHE A 75 35.66 -8.68 -3.61
C PHE A 75 35.81 -9.91 -2.72
N ALA A 76 35.55 -11.08 -3.23
CA ALA A 76 35.68 -12.34 -2.49
C ALA A 76 36.49 -13.36 -3.28
N THR A 77 37.47 -13.99 -2.63
CA THR A 77 38.33 -14.99 -3.22
C THR A 77 38.65 -16.13 -2.23
N PRO A 78 38.69 -17.39 -2.66
CA PRO A 78 38.90 -18.52 -1.75
C PRO A 78 40.31 -18.53 -1.13
N ASP A 79 41.30 -17.98 -1.81
CA ASP A 79 42.73 -18.06 -1.44
C ASP A 79 43.20 -16.83 -0.61
N GLY A 80 42.40 -15.80 -0.51
CA GLY A 80 42.68 -14.55 0.19
C GLY A 80 42.88 -13.37 -0.77
N VAL A 81 42.49 -12.18 -0.35
CA VAL A 81 42.58 -10.94 -1.16
C VAL A 81 44.02 -10.49 -1.37
N ASP A 82 44.93 -10.91 -0.47
CA ASP A 82 46.38 -10.63 -0.54
C ASP A 82 47.14 -11.66 -1.39
N ASP A 83 46.45 -12.60 -2.06
CA ASP A 83 47.12 -13.58 -2.93
C ASP A 83 47.72 -12.88 -4.15
N PRO A 84 49.03 -13.08 -4.47
CA PRO A 84 49.69 -12.42 -5.58
C PRO A 84 49.08 -12.71 -6.97
N SER A 85 48.24 -13.74 -7.10
CA SER A 85 47.55 -14.05 -8.35
C SER A 85 46.32 -13.14 -8.60
N VAL A 86 45.70 -12.58 -7.56
CA VAL A 86 44.47 -11.76 -7.67
C VAL A 86 44.68 -10.32 -7.24
N GLU A 87 45.63 -10.03 -6.32
CA GLU A 87 45.94 -8.68 -5.81
C GLU A 87 46.10 -7.62 -6.93
N PRO A 88 46.92 -7.87 -8.01
CA PRO A 88 47.08 -6.86 -9.07
C PRO A 88 45.77 -6.56 -9.81
N ALA A 89 44.92 -7.56 -9.98
CA ALA A 89 43.66 -7.42 -10.72
C ALA A 89 42.62 -6.67 -9.86
N ILE A 90 42.58 -6.90 -8.54
CA ILE A 90 41.74 -6.13 -7.59
C ILE A 90 42.23 -4.68 -7.59
N GLN A 91 43.53 -4.42 -7.52
CA GLN A 91 44.11 -3.08 -7.48
C GLN A 91 43.84 -2.30 -8.78
N GLU A 92 43.92 -2.98 -9.94
CA GLU A 92 43.52 -2.41 -11.24
C GLU A 92 42.04 -2.05 -11.24
N SER A 93 41.19 -2.91 -10.72
CA SER A 93 39.74 -2.64 -10.58
C SER A 93 39.45 -1.44 -9.70
N ILE A 94 40.14 -1.31 -8.55
CA ILE A 94 40.02 -0.15 -7.65
C ILE A 94 40.46 1.14 -8.37
N THR A 95 41.54 1.07 -9.14
CA THR A 95 42.03 2.22 -9.94
C THR A 95 40.96 2.66 -10.95
N ARG A 96 40.38 1.71 -11.69
CA ARG A 96 39.30 1.99 -12.65
C ARG A 96 38.03 2.51 -12.00
N LEU A 97 37.67 2.02 -10.81
CA LEU A 97 36.54 2.56 -10.02
C LEU A 97 36.76 4.04 -9.69
N GLY A 98 37.99 4.43 -9.37
CA GLY A 98 38.36 5.82 -9.10
C GLY A 98 38.36 6.73 -10.34
N GLU A 99 38.39 6.18 -11.56
CA GLU A 99 38.33 6.92 -12.82
C GLU A 99 36.91 7.20 -13.30
N ILE A 100 35.89 6.62 -12.63
CA ILE A 100 34.47 6.87 -12.96
C ILE A 100 34.15 8.34 -12.64
N GLU A 101 33.40 8.98 -13.54
CA GLU A 101 32.95 10.35 -13.36
C GLU A 101 32.13 10.50 -12.06
N ASP A 102 32.30 11.63 -11.37
CA ASP A 102 31.69 11.94 -10.07
C ASP A 102 32.17 11.11 -8.88
N VAL A 103 33.11 10.17 -9.02
CA VAL A 103 33.74 9.48 -7.91
C VAL A 103 34.74 10.42 -7.21
N THR A 104 34.58 10.59 -5.90
CA THR A 104 35.44 11.42 -5.06
C THR A 104 36.51 10.62 -4.32
N SER A 105 36.19 9.40 -3.93
CA SER A 105 37.15 8.51 -3.26
C SER A 105 36.74 7.04 -3.42
N VAL A 106 37.74 6.17 -3.41
CA VAL A 106 37.57 4.72 -3.36
C VAL A 106 38.43 4.19 -2.23
N SER A 107 37.85 3.39 -1.33
CA SER A 107 38.62 2.78 -0.27
C SER A 107 39.54 1.69 -0.80
N ASP A 108 40.78 1.65 -0.30
CA ASP A 108 41.81 0.72 -0.78
C ASP A 108 42.16 -0.31 0.33
N PRO A 109 41.87 -1.61 0.10
CA PRO A 109 42.18 -2.68 1.04
C PRO A 109 43.70 -2.89 1.24
N TYR A 110 44.54 -2.39 0.34
CA TYR A 110 46.00 -2.47 0.42
C TYR A 110 46.62 -1.20 0.98
N GLY A 111 45.82 -0.18 1.26
CA GLY A 111 46.23 1.10 1.83
C GLY A 111 46.41 1.05 3.37
N PRO A 112 46.72 2.19 3.98
CA PRO A 112 46.96 2.27 5.45
C PRO A 112 45.74 1.84 6.27
N ALA A 113 44.55 2.04 5.82
CA ALA A 113 43.27 1.63 6.44
C ALA A 113 42.81 0.23 6.03
N GLY A 114 43.53 -0.46 5.15
CA GLY A 114 43.11 -1.71 4.53
C GLY A 114 42.74 -2.85 5.47
N LYS A 115 43.40 -2.90 6.65
CA LYS A 115 43.12 -3.96 7.64
C LYS A 115 41.70 -3.91 8.21
N VAL A 116 41.02 -2.79 8.11
CA VAL A 116 39.67 -2.61 8.64
C VAL A 116 38.60 -3.06 7.61
N ILE A 117 38.95 -2.96 6.32
CA ILE A 117 38.06 -3.28 5.20
C ILE A 117 38.37 -4.65 4.54
N VAL A 118 39.26 -5.43 5.15
CA VAL A 118 39.47 -6.85 4.85
C VAL A 118 38.89 -7.69 5.98
N SER A 119 38.14 -8.71 5.63
CA SER A 119 37.44 -9.59 6.55
C SER A 119 38.39 -10.18 7.61
N ASN A 120 37.95 -10.17 8.86
CA ASN A 120 38.77 -10.64 10.00
C ASN A 120 38.06 -11.69 10.86
N GLN A 121 36.86 -12.10 10.45
CA GLN A 121 36.01 -13.05 11.20
C GLN A 121 35.71 -14.31 10.40
N GLY A 122 35.46 -15.41 11.11
CA GLY A 122 34.95 -16.65 10.58
C GLY A 122 35.81 -17.33 9.49
N PRO A 123 35.18 -18.17 8.66
CA PRO A 123 35.87 -18.92 7.59
C PRO A 123 36.31 -18.03 6.41
N LEU A 124 35.80 -16.82 6.32
CA LEU A 124 36.12 -15.83 5.28
C LEU A 124 37.21 -14.85 5.71
N SER A 125 37.86 -15.03 6.87
CA SER A 125 38.96 -14.16 7.33
C SER A 125 40.07 -14.06 6.28
N GLY A 126 40.41 -12.82 5.86
CA GLY A 126 41.38 -12.51 4.82
C GLY A 126 40.91 -12.76 3.39
N LYS A 127 39.65 -13.17 3.19
CA LYS A 127 39.13 -13.60 1.87
C LYS A 127 38.16 -12.63 1.23
N VAL A 128 37.63 -11.68 1.99
CA VAL A 128 36.68 -10.68 1.53
C VAL A 128 37.24 -9.28 1.76
N ALA A 129 37.19 -8.43 0.75
CA ALA A 129 37.49 -7.00 0.86
C ALA A 129 36.26 -6.18 0.56
N LEU A 130 35.98 -5.21 1.44
CA LEU A 130 34.88 -4.27 1.33
C LEU A 130 35.40 -2.94 0.78
N VAL A 131 35.04 -2.59 -0.43
CA VAL A 131 35.46 -1.35 -1.09
C VAL A 131 34.27 -0.41 -1.23
N THR A 132 34.37 0.75 -0.60
CA THR A 132 33.37 1.82 -0.73
C THR A 132 33.79 2.79 -1.82
N VAL A 133 32.90 3.02 -2.79
CA VAL A 133 33.04 4.01 -3.85
C VAL A 133 32.12 5.18 -3.51
N GLN A 134 32.73 6.32 -3.18
CA GLN A 134 32.01 7.53 -2.80
C GLN A 134 31.83 8.44 -4.02
N PHE A 135 30.61 8.91 -4.25
CA PHE A 135 30.26 9.86 -5.31
C PHE A 135 30.05 11.26 -4.73
N SER A 136 30.27 12.28 -5.56
CA SER A 136 30.09 13.69 -5.20
C SER A 136 28.61 14.11 -5.18
N GLN A 137 27.75 13.37 -5.89
CA GLN A 137 26.36 13.72 -6.13
C GLN A 137 25.40 12.76 -5.43
N PRO A 138 24.18 13.19 -5.13
CA PRO A 138 23.10 12.29 -4.75
C PRO A 138 22.82 11.29 -5.88
N VAL A 139 22.36 10.09 -5.54
CA VAL A 139 22.15 8.98 -6.50
C VAL A 139 21.22 9.34 -7.67
N GLN A 140 20.30 10.28 -7.46
CA GLN A 140 19.33 10.74 -8.46
C GLN A 140 19.94 11.60 -9.56
N GLU A 141 21.08 12.22 -9.28
CA GLU A 141 21.80 13.10 -10.22
C GLU A 141 22.90 12.34 -10.97
N LEU A 142 23.18 11.09 -10.53
CA LEU A 142 24.15 10.23 -11.21
C LEU A 142 23.61 9.75 -12.58
N PRO A 143 24.50 9.53 -13.54
CA PRO A 143 24.14 8.98 -14.85
C PRO A 143 23.44 7.61 -14.71
N THR A 144 22.44 7.35 -15.54
CA THR A 144 21.69 6.08 -15.52
C THR A 144 22.53 4.85 -15.84
N ASP A 145 23.72 5.03 -16.42
CA ASP A 145 24.69 3.98 -16.77
C ASP A 145 25.77 3.79 -15.69
N VAL A 146 25.63 4.44 -14.53
CA VAL A 146 26.64 4.36 -13.46
C VAL A 146 26.91 2.93 -12.99
N PHE A 147 25.87 2.09 -12.92
CA PHE A 147 26.01 0.69 -12.53
C PHE A 147 26.75 -0.12 -13.60
N ASP A 148 26.48 0.11 -14.87
CA ASP A 148 27.22 -0.54 -15.98
C ASP A 148 28.70 -0.16 -15.93
N LYS A 149 29.03 1.09 -15.59
CA LYS A 149 30.42 1.56 -15.42
C LYS A 149 31.09 0.89 -14.21
N LEU A 150 30.36 0.71 -13.09
CA LEU A 150 30.87 -0.03 -11.94
C LEU A 150 31.19 -1.49 -12.33
N GLN A 151 30.30 -2.15 -13.05
CA GLN A 151 30.53 -3.53 -13.54
C GLN A 151 31.69 -3.61 -14.52
N GLU A 152 31.85 -2.62 -15.40
CA GLU A 152 32.98 -2.58 -16.34
C GLU A 152 34.33 -2.38 -15.61
N ALA A 153 34.35 -1.52 -14.60
CA ALA A 153 35.57 -1.22 -13.83
C ALA A 153 36.11 -2.45 -13.09
N VAL A 154 35.28 -3.38 -12.67
CA VAL A 154 35.68 -4.59 -11.90
C VAL A 154 35.98 -5.80 -12.80
N GLN A 155 35.87 -5.69 -14.12
CA GLN A 155 36.17 -6.80 -15.05
C GLN A 155 37.56 -7.41 -14.87
N PRO A 156 38.65 -6.65 -14.57
CA PRO A 156 39.96 -7.25 -14.30
C PRO A 156 39.94 -8.26 -13.16
N ALA A 157 39.28 -7.92 -12.04
CA ALA A 157 39.15 -8.82 -10.88
C ALA A 157 38.33 -10.06 -11.24
N GLN A 158 37.20 -9.88 -11.94
CA GLN A 158 36.37 -11.00 -12.40
C GLN A 158 37.09 -11.93 -13.37
N ALA A 159 37.88 -11.37 -14.27
CA ALA A 159 38.70 -12.15 -15.21
C ALA A 159 39.82 -12.96 -14.50
N ALA A 160 40.28 -12.48 -13.34
CA ALA A 160 41.22 -13.19 -12.48
C ALA A 160 40.55 -14.26 -11.59
N GLY A 161 39.24 -14.44 -11.70
CA GLY A 161 38.47 -15.43 -10.92
C GLY A 161 37.98 -14.92 -9.53
N VAL A 162 38.07 -13.61 -9.27
CA VAL A 162 37.53 -13.00 -8.06
C VAL A 162 36.00 -12.87 -8.21
N ARG A 163 35.27 -13.30 -7.21
CA ARG A 163 33.83 -13.03 -7.10
C ARG A 163 33.65 -11.59 -6.70
N VAL A 164 32.84 -10.84 -7.46
CA VAL A 164 32.57 -9.42 -7.19
C VAL A 164 31.06 -9.22 -7.09
N GLU A 165 30.64 -8.69 -5.95
CA GLU A 165 29.22 -8.35 -5.68
C GLU A 165 29.08 -6.88 -5.32
N PHE A 166 27.87 -6.33 -5.55
CA PHE A 166 27.59 -4.92 -5.38
C PHE A 166 26.47 -4.69 -4.39
N GLY A 167 26.57 -3.65 -3.58
CA GLY A 167 25.54 -3.16 -2.65
C GLY A 167 25.61 -1.66 -2.51
N GLY A 168 24.78 -1.14 -1.59
CA GLY A 168 24.69 0.27 -1.27
C GLY A 168 23.78 1.08 -2.20
N ALA A 169 23.51 2.33 -1.81
CA ALA A 169 22.46 3.17 -2.38
C ALA A 169 22.52 3.34 -3.93
N VAL A 170 23.72 3.39 -4.50
CA VAL A 170 23.88 3.51 -5.97
C VAL A 170 23.45 2.24 -6.68
N THR A 171 23.78 1.07 -6.12
CA THR A 171 23.39 -0.23 -6.68
C THR A 171 21.88 -0.41 -6.55
N ASP A 172 21.29 -0.10 -5.43
CA ASP A 172 19.84 -0.22 -5.17
C ASP A 172 19.01 0.66 -6.10
N PHE A 173 19.53 1.82 -6.44
CA PHE A 173 18.86 2.74 -7.36
C PHE A 173 19.00 2.31 -8.83
N ALA A 174 20.20 1.84 -9.24
CA ALA A 174 20.53 1.57 -10.64
C ALA A 174 20.21 0.14 -11.07
N ASP A 175 20.46 -0.87 -10.22
CA ASP A 175 20.15 -2.29 -10.48
C ASP A 175 18.73 -2.62 -10.02
N LYS A 176 17.75 -2.09 -10.75
CA LYS A 176 16.34 -2.38 -10.44
C LYS A 176 15.98 -3.80 -10.84
N PRO A 177 15.35 -4.58 -9.95
CA PRO A 177 14.83 -5.90 -10.30
C PRO A 177 13.93 -5.81 -11.54
N PRO A 178 13.90 -6.86 -12.39
CA PRO A 178 13.06 -6.87 -13.58
C PRO A 178 11.60 -6.58 -13.21
N ALA A 179 10.90 -5.81 -14.05
CA ALA A 179 9.52 -5.42 -13.81
C ALA A 179 8.65 -6.65 -13.51
N SER A 180 7.97 -6.62 -12.37
CA SER A 180 7.08 -7.71 -11.98
C SER A 180 5.89 -7.81 -12.93
N ASN A 181 5.52 -9.02 -13.33
CA ASN A 181 4.31 -9.27 -14.10
C ASN A 181 3.04 -9.29 -13.21
N ALA A 182 3.12 -8.89 -11.95
CA ALA A 182 2.02 -8.91 -11.00
C ALA A 182 0.79 -8.14 -11.50
N ASP A 183 1.02 -6.94 -12.07
CA ASP A 183 -0.04 -6.11 -12.61
C ASP A 183 -0.81 -6.80 -13.74
N LEU A 184 -0.09 -7.44 -14.66
CA LEU A 184 -0.68 -8.18 -15.78
C LEU A 184 -1.45 -9.41 -15.29
N ILE A 185 -0.89 -10.15 -14.34
CA ILE A 185 -1.53 -11.33 -13.75
C ILE A 185 -2.81 -10.92 -13.02
N GLY A 186 -2.77 -9.85 -12.22
CA GLY A 186 -3.93 -9.27 -11.55
C GLY A 186 -5.02 -8.85 -12.52
N LEU A 187 -4.64 -8.16 -13.60
CA LEU A 187 -5.57 -7.72 -14.65
C LEU A 187 -6.21 -8.92 -15.39
N LEU A 188 -5.43 -9.95 -15.72
CA LEU A 188 -5.95 -11.16 -16.36
C LEU A 188 -6.89 -11.93 -15.44
N ALA A 189 -6.55 -12.07 -14.15
CA ALA A 189 -7.41 -12.69 -13.16
C ALA A 189 -8.74 -11.92 -13.01
N ALA A 190 -8.69 -10.58 -12.93
CA ALA A 190 -9.87 -9.74 -12.91
C ALA A 190 -10.73 -9.91 -14.17
N ALA A 191 -10.11 -10.01 -15.35
CA ALA A 191 -10.82 -10.26 -16.62
C ALA A 191 -11.57 -11.61 -16.58
N VAL A 192 -10.92 -12.67 -16.12
CA VAL A 192 -11.54 -13.98 -15.99
C VAL A 192 -12.74 -13.94 -15.03
N ILE A 193 -12.57 -13.33 -13.85
CA ILE A 193 -13.65 -13.24 -12.86
C ILE A 193 -14.81 -12.38 -13.37
N LEU A 194 -14.52 -11.25 -14.01
CA LEU A 194 -15.54 -10.40 -14.65
C LEU A 194 -16.29 -11.14 -15.75
N LEU A 195 -15.60 -11.98 -16.51
CA LEU A 195 -16.23 -12.80 -17.54
C LEU A 195 -17.22 -13.82 -16.92
N PHE A 196 -16.83 -14.45 -15.80
CA PHE A 196 -17.75 -15.33 -15.06
C PHE A 196 -18.91 -14.56 -14.41
N ALA A 197 -18.65 -13.38 -13.84
CA ALA A 197 -19.65 -12.56 -13.17
C ALA A 197 -20.71 -12.03 -14.15
N PHE A 198 -20.28 -11.54 -15.31
CA PHE A 198 -21.15 -10.94 -16.32
C PHE A 198 -21.63 -11.90 -17.41
N GLY A 199 -20.87 -12.96 -17.71
CA GLY A 199 -21.16 -13.89 -18.80
C GLY A 199 -21.08 -13.24 -20.20
N SER A 200 -20.45 -12.07 -20.34
CA SER A 200 -20.29 -11.32 -21.60
C SER A 200 -18.92 -10.68 -21.69
N VAL A 201 -18.24 -10.88 -22.83
CA VAL A 201 -16.91 -10.30 -23.08
C VAL A 201 -16.98 -8.77 -23.14
N ILE A 202 -18.05 -8.21 -23.69
CA ILE A 202 -18.20 -6.75 -23.78
C ILE A 202 -18.42 -6.15 -22.38
N ALA A 203 -19.28 -6.76 -21.55
CA ALA A 203 -19.53 -6.30 -20.20
C ALA A 203 -18.27 -6.43 -19.31
N MET A 204 -17.45 -7.46 -19.52
CA MET A 204 -16.15 -7.64 -18.87
C MET A 204 -15.17 -6.52 -19.26
N GLY A 205 -15.12 -6.15 -20.56
CA GLY A 205 -14.17 -5.15 -21.06
C GLY A 205 -14.41 -3.73 -20.53
N LEU A 206 -15.65 -3.38 -20.16
CA LEU A 206 -16.00 -2.03 -19.71
C LEU A 206 -15.26 -1.61 -18.42
N PRO A 207 -15.29 -2.37 -17.31
CA PRO A 207 -14.53 -2.05 -16.13
C PRO A 207 -13.02 -1.99 -16.38
N LEU A 208 -12.49 -2.92 -17.17
CA LEU A 208 -11.06 -3.00 -17.47
C LEU A 208 -10.57 -1.77 -18.25
N ILE A 209 -11.28 -1.39 -19.32
CA ILE A 209 -10.94 -0.20 -20.11
C ILE A 209 -11.02 1.06 -19.26
N THR A 210 -12.07 1.22 -18.45
CA THR A 210 -12.22 2.37 -17.58
C THR A 210 -11.10 2.45 -16.54
N ALA A 211 -10.74 1.31 -15.93
CA ALA A 211 -9.66 1.23 -14.97
C ALA A 211 -8.30 1.54 -15.60
N LEU A 212 -7.99 1.00 -16.78
CA LEU A 212 -6.72 1.27 -17.47
C LEU A 212 -6.57 2.75 -17.87
N PHE A 213 -7.64 3.39 -18.37
CA PHE A 213 -7.60 4.81 -18.68
C PHE A 213 -7.41 5.67 -17.43
N GLY A 214 -8.17 5.38 -16.37
CA GLY A 214 -8.03 6.09 -15.10
C GLY A 214 -6.65 5.90 -14.47
N LEU A 215 -6.12 4.67 -14.52
CA LEU A 215 -4.77 4.35 -14.03
C LEU A 215 -3.69 5.10 -14.83
N GLY A 216 -3.76 5.08 -16.16
CA GLY A 216 -2.81 5.79 -17.00
C GLY A 216 -2.75 7.30 -16.65
N VAL A 217 -3.91 7.93 -16.46
CA VAL A 217 -3.97 9.33 -16.02
C VAL A 217 -3.43 9.49 -14.60
N GLY A 218 -3.81 8.60 -13.67
CA GLY A 218 -3.37 8.66 -12.28
C GLY A 218 -1.85 8.54 -12.12
N ILE A 219 -1.23 7.56 -12.79
CA ILE A 219 0.23 7.38 -12.77
C ILE A 219 0.94 8.56 -13.45
N SER A 220 0.41 9.07 -14.57
CA SER A 220 0.96 10.28 -15.20
C SER A 220 0.97 11.48 -14.25
N LEU A 221 -0.09 11.64 -13.45
CA LEU A 221 -0.15 12.71 -12.44
C LEU A 221 0.88 12.51 -11.32
N ILE A 222 1.10 11.26 -10.86
CA ILE A 222 2.16 10.95 -9.89
C ILE A 222 3.52 11.37 -10.45
N THR A 223 3.84 10.98 -11.69
CA THR A 223 5.10 11.31 -12.36
C THR A 223 5.29 12.83 -12.54
N ILE A 224 4.21 13.56 -12.87
CA ILE A 224 4.25 15.03 -12.95
C ILE A 224 4.51 15.67 -11.59
N VAL A 225 3.87 15.16 -10.53
CA VAL A 225 4.09 15.67 -9.16
C VAL A 225 5.51 15.35 -8.68
N ALA A 226 6.07 14.21 -9.08
CA ALA A 226 7.45 13.85 -8.78
C ALA A 226 8.50 14.84 -9.35
N ALA A 227 8.14 15.65 -10.35
CA ALA A 227 9.01 16.70 -10.87
C ALA A 227 9.14 17.94 -9.93
N ILE A 228 8.25 18.07 -8.95
CA ILE A 228 8.20 19.24 -8.07
C ILE A 228 8.34 18.92 -6.58
N THR A 229 8.27 17.64 -6.22
CA THR A 229 8.44 17.17 -4.84
C THR A 229 8.89 15.70 -4.83
N ASP A 230 9.65 15.30 -3.80
CA ASP A 230 10.10 13.93 -3.65
C ASP A 230 8.90 13.00 -3.45
N ILE A 231 8.75 12.04 -4.31
CA ILE A 231 7.70 11.02 -4.25
C ILE A 231 8.36 9.65 -4.15
N GLY A 232 7.98 8.88 -3.13
CA GLY A 232 8.52 7.54 -2.90
C GLY A 232 8.32 6.58 -4.06
N THR A 233 9.29 5.68 -4.26
CA THR A 233 9.29 4.68 -5.35
C THR A 233 8.09 3.73 -5.27
N LEU A 234 7.53 3.53 -4.09
CA LEU A 234 6.31 2.73 -3.87
C LEU A 234 5.02 3.43 -4.33
N ALA A 235 5.01 4.76 -4.54
CA ALA A 235 3.78 5.48 -4.88
C ALA A 235 3.12 5.01 -6.19
N PRO A 236 3.85 4.81 -7.31
CA PRO A 236 3.27 4.25 -8.54
C PRO A 236 2.73 2.82 -8.34
N VAL A 237 3.44 1.98 -7.58
CA VAL A 237 3.05 0.58 -7.31
C VAL A 237 1.74 0.54 -6.50
N LEU A 238 1.69 1.29 -5.40
CA LEU A 238 0.48 1.40 -4.58
C LEU A 238 -0.68 2.04 -5.36
N GLY A 239 -0.37 3.09 -6.14
CA GLY A 239 -1.33 3.71 -7.05
C GLY A 239 -1.93 2.72 -8.04
N THR A 240 -1.10 1.85 -8.64
CA THR A 240 -1.54 0.80 -9.56
C THR A 240 -2.39 -0.25 -8.84
N MET A 241 -1.92 -0.75 -7.71
CA MET A 241 -2.60 -1.78 -6.92
C MET A 241 -3.99 -1.31 -6.46
N ILE A 242 -4.06 -0.15 -5.82
CA ILE A 242 -5.31 0.43 -5.31
C ILE A 242 -6.20 0.87 -6.48
N GLY A 243 -5.61 1.52 -7.50
CA GLY A 243 -6.31 2.00 -8.67
C GLY A 243 -6.97 0.89 -9.46
N LEU A 244 -6.31 -0.23 -9.73
CA LEU A 244 -6.91 -1.39 -10.39
C LEU A 244 -8.05 -1.96 -9.56
N GLY A 245 -7.82 -2.22 -8.26
CA GLY A 245 -8.84 -2.77 -7.37
C GLY A 245 -10.10 -1.91 -7.33
N VAL A 246 -9.93 -0.64 -6.97
CA VAL A 246 -11.04 0.33 -6.82
C VAL A 246 -11.69 0.67 -8.15
N GLY A 247 -10.91 0.87 -9.22
CA GLY A 247 -11.42 1.25 -10.54
C GLY A 247 -12.30 0.18 -11.18
N ILE A 248 -11.89 -1.09 -11.07
CA ILE A 248 -12.68 -2.22 -11.57
C ILE A 248 -13.96 -2.37 -10.74
N ASP A 249 -13.86 -2.27 -9.42
CA ASP A 249 -14.97 -2.42 -8.50
C ASP A 249 -16.05 -1.36 -8.70
N TYR A 250 -15.68 -0.08 -8.73
CA TYR A 250 -16.64 1.02 -8.98
C TYR A 250 -17.34 0.88 -10.33
N SER A 251 -16.60 0.45 -11.33
CA SER A 251 -17.16 0.19 -12.65
C SER A 251 -18.12 -1.01 -12.65
N LEU A 252 -17.81 -2.06 -11.89
CA LEU A 252 -18.65 -3.24 -11.73
C LEU A 252 -20.06 -2.86 -11.20
N PHE A 253 -20.13 -2.00 -10.17
CA PHE A 253 -21.39 -1.56 -9.60
C PHE A 253 -22.26 -0.82 -10.62
N ILE A 254 -21.66 0.12 -11.35
CA ILE A 254 -22.40 0.92 -12.36
C ILE A 254 -22.86 0.04 -13.51
N VAL A 255 -22.01 -0.86 -14.02
CA VAL A 255 -22.38 -1.80 -15.11
C VAL A 255 -23.49 -2.75 -14.69
N THR A 256 -23.43 -3.27 -13.47
CA THR A 256 -24.48 -4.16 -12.94
C THR A 256 -25.83 -3.44 -12.89
N ARG A 257 -25.87 -2.21 -12.36
CA ARG A 257 -27.10 -1.40 -12.31
C ARG A 257 -27.62 -0.99 -13.68
N TYR A 258 -26.73 -0.72 -14.61
CA TYR A 258 -27.11 -0.44 -16.00
C TYR A 258 -27.80 -1.65 -16.64
N ARG A 259 -27.25 -2.86 -16.47
CA ARG A 259 -27.84 -4.10 -16.98
C ARG A 259 -29.20 -4.42 -16.34
N GLU A 260 -29.34 -4.18 -15.02
CA GLU A 260 -30.63 -4.28 -14.33
C GLU A 260 -31.66 -3.33 -14.97
N GLY A 261 -31.29 -2.06 -15.23
CA GLY A 261 -32.16 -1.08 -15.87
C GLY A 261 -32.59 -1.48 -17.28
N LEU A 262 -31.69 -2.08 -18.09
CA LEU A 262 -32.06 -2.62 -19.43
C LEU A 262 -33.00 -3.82 -19.30
N ALA A 263 -32.78 -4.69 -18.30
CA ALA A 263 -33.70 -5.83 -18.07
C ALA A 263 -35.11 -5.38 -17.61
N ASP A 264 -35.19 -4.25 -16.87
CA ASP A 264 -36.44 -3.57 -16.48
C ASP A 264 -37.12 -2.87 -17.70
N GLY A 265 -36.53 -2.90 -18.88
CA GLY A 265 -37.10 -2.32 -20.12
C GLY A 265 -36.79 -0.83 -20.33
N LEU A 266 -35.88 -0.23 -19.57
CA LEU A 266 -35.46 1.16 -19.78
C LEU A 266 -34.60 1.28 -21.05
N ASP A 267 -34.71 2.43 -21.73
CA ASP A 267 -33.80 2.79 -22.81
C ASP A 267 -32.37 3.07 -22.29
N VAL A 268 -31.39 3.04 -23.19
CA VAL A 268 -29.96 3.19 -22.86
C VAL A 268 -29.66 4.45 -22.05
N GLU A 269 -30.25 5.60 -22.44
CA GLU A 269 -30.02 6.88 -21.78
C GLU A 269 -30.59 6.89 -20.35
N SER A 270 -31.80 6.37 -20.18
CA SER A 270 -32.48 6.29 -18.90
C SER A 270 -31.86 5.25 -17.97
N ALA A 271 -31.47 4.08 -18.51
CA ALA A 271 -30.78 3.04 -17.75
C ALA A 271 -29.41 3.54 -17.23
N ALA A 272 -28.61 4.21 -18.09
CA ALA A 272 -27.33 4.78 -17.70
C ALA A 272 -27.51 5.96 -16.71
N GLY A 273 -28.47 6.84 -16.94
CA GLY A 273 -28.79 7.93 -16.00
C GLY A 273 -29.14 7.38 -14.63
N ARG A 274 -30.00 6.37 -14.55
CA ARG A 274 -30.41 5.71 -13.31
C ARG A 274 -29.24 4.97 -12.63
N SER A 275 -28.37 4.29 -13.39
CA SER A 275 -27.21 3.60 -12.84
C SER A 275 -26.22 4.56 -12.17
N VAL A 276 -25.95 5.72 -12.82
CA VAL A 276 -25.08 6.76 -12.25
C VAL A 276 -25.75 7.46 -11.07
N ALA A 277 -27.07 7.65 -11.09
CA ALA A 277 -27.79 8.24 -9.97
C ALA A 277 -27.78 7.37 -8.70
N THR A 278 -27.80 6.04 -8.85
CA THR A 278 -27.86 5.08 -7.73
C THR A 278 -26.47 4.55 -7.39
N ALA A 279 -25.86 3.73 -8.27
CA ALA A 279 -24.52 3.19 -8.03
C ALA A 279 -23.43 4.28 -8.01
N GLY A 280 -23.53 5.30 -8.89
CA GLY A 280 -22.58 6.40 -8.91
C GLY A 280 -22.59 7.26 -7.64
N SER A 281 -23.75 7.42 -6.98
CA SER A 281 -23.80 8.11 -5.67
C SER A 281 -23.08 7.31 -4.58
N ALA A 282 -23.21 5.98 -4.60
CA ALA A 282 -22.47 5.11 -3.70
C ALA A 282 -20.95 5.17 -4.00
N VAL A 283 -20.56 5.15 -5.28
CA VAL A 283 -19.15 5.27 -5.70
C VAL A 283 -18.52 6.59 -5.25
N ILE A 284 -19.24 7.72 -5.36
CA ILE A 284 -18.73 9.01 -4.86
C ILE A 284 -18.55 8.98 -3.34
N PHE A 285 -19.54 8.48 -2.62
CA PHE A 285 -19.45 8.38 -1.17
C PHE A 285 -18.26 7.50 -0.76
N ALA A 286 -18.16 6.33 -1.36
CA ALA A 286 -17.10 5.37 -1.22
C ALA A 286 -15.73 5.96 -1.53
N GLY A 287 -15.57 6.53 -2.72
CA GLY A 287 -14.30 7.14 -3.12
C GLY A 287 -13.87 8.30 -2.22
N CYS A 288 -14.83 9.12 -1.76
CA CYS A 288 -14.52 10.18 -0.81
C CYS A 288 -14.06 9.64 0.55
N THR A 289 -14.67 8.57 1.07
CA THR A 289 -14.23 7.95 2.33
C THR A 289 -12.83 7.36 2.22
N VAL A 290 -12.51 6.69 1.11
CA VAL A 290 -11.16 6.17 0.82
C VAL A 290 -10.15 7.32 0.73
N VAL A 291 -10.44 8.36 -0.05
CA VAL A 291 -9.56 9.54 -0.20
C VAL A 291 -9.28 10.20 1.15
N ILE A 292 -10.32 10.39 1.97
CA ILE A 292 -10.18 11.01 3.30
C ILE A 292 -9.33 10.12 4.22
N ALA A 293 -9.59 8.80 4.24
CA ALA A 293 -8.83 7.86 5.07
C ALA A 293 -7.34 7.84 4.68
N ILE A 294 -7.05 7.81 3.38
CA ILE A 294 -5.67 7.79 2.85
C ILE A 294 -4.98 9.15 3.09
N CYS A 295 -5.66 10.29 2.90
CA CYS A 295 -5.12 11.60 3.27
C CYS A 295 -4.85 11.75 4.77
N GLY A 296 -5.56 10.99 5.61
CA GLY A 296 -5.31 10.90 7.06
C GLY A 296 -3.91 10.39 7.42
N LEU A 297 -3.19 9.75 6.49
CA LEU A 297 -1.79 9.32 6.67
C LEU A 297 -0.85 10.50 7.01
N ALA A 298 -1.25 11.73 6.72
CA ALA A 298 -0.53 12.92 7.18
C ALA A 298 -0.44 13.04 8.71
N ILE A 299 -1.30 12.34 9.47
CA ILE A 299 -1.24 12.29 10.94
C ILE A 299 0.04 11.57 11.42
N SER A 300 0.66 10.74 10.58
CA SER A 300 1.94 10.09 10.90
C SER A 300 3.03 11.12 11.24
N GLY A 301 2.96 12.32 10.68
CA GLY A 301 4.02 13.33 10.80
C GLY A 301 5.28 13.01 9.99
N ILE A 302 5.26 11.95 9.19
CA ILE A 302 6.35 11.53 8.29
C ILE A 302 5.99 11.96 6.88
N PRO A 303 6.75 12.90 6.27
CA PRO A 303 6.45 13.43 4.93
C PRO A 303 6.37 12.35 3.85
N TYR A 304 7.23 11.34 3.90
CA TYR A 304 7.23 10.19 2.99
C TYR A 304 5.87 9.47 2.99
N VAL A 305 5.38 9.07 4.17
CA VAL A 305 4.11 8.35 4.33
C VAL A 305 2.92 9.22 3.90
N ALA A 306 2.95 10.51 4.25
CA ALA A 306 1.92 11.46 3.83
C ALA A 306 1.84 11.62 2.31
N ARG A 307 3.00 11.73 1.64
CA ARG A 307 3.10 11.88 0.18
C ARG A 307 2.63 10.60 -0.54
N LEU A 308 3.02 9.41 -0.06
CA LEU A 308 2.47 8.13 -0.56
C LEU A 308 0.94 8.12 -0.50
N GLY A 309 0.38 8.57 0.63
CA GLY A 309 -1.06 8.72 0.80
C GLY A 309 -1.69 9.68 -0.21
N TYR A 310 -1.14 10.87 -0.38
CA TYR A 310 -1.67 11.85 -1.33
C TYR A 310 -1.65 11.32 -2.77
N MET A 311 -0.60 10.62 -3.18
CA MET A 311 -0.52 10.03 -4.52
C MET A 311 -1.56 8.94 -4.73
N ALA A 312 -1.74 8.05 -3.76
CA ALA A 312 -2.79 7.03 -3.81
C ALA A 312 -4.19 7.69 -3.83
N ALA A 313 -4.42 8.74 -3.06
CA ALA A 313 -5.68 9.49 -3.05
C ALA A 313 -5.99 10.15 -4.41
N ILE A 314 -4.98 10.69 -5.11
CA ILE A 314 -5.12 11.22 -6.47
C ILE A 314 -5.60 10.12 -7.43
N VAL A 315 -4.98 8.94 -7.39
CA VAL A 315 -5.37 7.81 -8.25
C VAL A 315 -6.82 7.41 -7.97
N VAL A 316 -7.21 7.24 -6.70
CA VAL A 316 -8.59 6.91 -6.32
C VAL A 316 -9.59 7.97 -6.80
N ALA A 317 -9.25 9.26 -6.66
CA ALA A 317 -10.09 10.36 -7.14
C ALA A 317 -10.26 10.33 -8.67
N VAL A 318 -9.20 10.07 -9.42
CA VAL A 318 -9.25 9.91 -10.88
C VAL A 318 -10.13 8.71 -11.26
N MET A 319 -9.98 7.57 -10.57
CA MET A 319 -10.81 6.38 -10.79
C MET A 319 -12.29 6.65 -10.54
N MET A 320 -12.60 7.34 -9.45
CA MET A 320 -13.98 7.74 -9.13
C MET A 320 -14.57 8.61 -10.24
N VAL A 321 -13.83 9.61 -10.72
CA VAL A 321 -14.30 10.49 -11.82
C VAL A 321 -14.44 9.71 -13.14
N ALA A 322 -13.52 8.78 -13.44
CA ALA A 322 -13.60 7.92 -14.62
C ALA A 322 -14.87 7.04 -14.58
N ALA A 323 -15.16 6.44 -13.44
CA ALA A 323 -16.34 5.58 -13.28
C ALA A 323 -17.66 6.33 -13.49
N ILE A 324 -17.78 7.59 -13.09
CA ILE A 324 -19.03 8.36 -13.23
C ILE A 324 -19.14 9.17 -14.52
N THR A 325 -18.06 9.30 -15.30
CA THR A 325 -18.04 10.10 -16.55
C THR A 325 -17.62 9.29 -17.77
N LEU A 326 -16.47 8.65 -17.78
CA LEU A 326 -15.96 7.86 -18.90
C LEU A 326 -16.80 6.59 -19.11
N LEU A 327 -17.06 5.83 -18.05
CA LEU A 327 -17.81 4.58 -18.15
C LEU A 327 -19.21 4.77 -18.73
N PRO A 328 -20.05 5.74 -18.29
CA PRO A 328 -21.37 5.99 -18.92
C PRO A 328 -21.25 6.40 -20.38
N ALA A 329 -20.19 7.12 -20.76
CA ALA A 329 -19.96 7.47 -22.17
C ALA A 329 -19.65 6.23 -23.03
N ILE A 330 -18.80 5.31 -22.53
CA ILE A 330 -18.51 4.04 -23.21
C ILE A 330 -19.77 3.16 -23.26
N ILE A 331 -20.54 3.09 -22.17
CA ILE A 331 -21.86 2.42 -22.15
C ILE A 331 -22.77 2.99 -23.25
N GLY A 332 -22.82 4.32 -23.39
CA GLY A 332 -23.59 4.97 -24.45
C GLY A 332 -23.11 4.65 -25.88
N ALA A 333 -21.81 4.38 -26.07
CA ALA A 333 -21.24 3.99 -27.36
C ALA A 333 -21.59 2.54 -27.73
N ILE A 334 -21.63 1.64 -26.73
CA ILE A 334 -21.94 0.22 -26.90
C ILE A 334 -23.47 -0.02 -26.98
N GLY A 335 -24.23 0.70 -26.15
CA GLY A 335 -25.70 0.61 -26.09
C GLY A 335 -26.19 -0.79 -25.70
N PRO A 336 -27.24 -1.33 -26.34
CA PRO A 336 -27.83 -2.63 -26.00
C PRO A 336 -26.94 -3.83 -26.34
N ARG A 337 -25.79 -3.59 -27.01
CA ARG A 337 -24.86 -4.66 -27.41
C ARG A 337 -24.01 -5.17 -26.25
N ILE A 338 -24.18 -4.67 -25.03
CA ILE A 338 -23.43 -5.05 -23.84
C ILE A 338 -23.48 -6.57 -23.56
N ASP A 339 -24.58 -7.22 -23.90
CA ASP A 339 -24.74 -8.67 -23.71
C ASP A 339 -24.37 -9.48 -24.97
N ARG A 340 -23.68 -8.87 -25.95
CA ARG A 340 -23.16 -9.57 -27.11
C ARG A 340 -21.91 -10.36 -26.75
N TRP A 341 -21.68 -11.48 -27.45
CA TRP A 341 -20.61 -12.43 -27.15
C TRP A 341 -20.73 -13.06 -25.74
N GLN A 342 -21.94 -13.60 -25.48
CA GLN A 342 -22.18 -14.34 -24.23
C GLN A 342 -21.40 -15.65 -24.21
N VAL A 343 -20.68 -15.89 -23.13
CA VAL A 343 -19.99 -17.14 -22.86
C VAL A 343 -20.84 -17.93 -21.85
N HIS A 344 -21.44 -19.03 -22.33
CA HIS A 344 -22.29 -19.87 -21.49
C HIS A 344 -21.44 -20.97 -20.84
N PHE A 345 -21.05 -20.80 -19.59
CA PHE A 345 -20.42 -21.85 -18.82
C PHE A 345 -21.47 -22.85 -18.28
N GLY A 346 -21.63 -24.00 -18.97
CA GLY A 346 -22.21 -25.21 -18.39
C GLY A 346 -23.71 -25.22 -18.05
N ARG A 347 -24.50 -24.22 -18.42
CA ARG A 347 -25.98 -24.30 -18.30
C ARG A 347 -26.52 -25.05 -19.51
N LYS A 348 -26.83 -26.35 -19.32
CA LYS A 348 -27.63 -27.12 -20.31
C LYS A 348 -28.88 -26.32 -20.68
N LYS A 349 -29.13 -26.12 -21.98
CA LYS A 349 -30.45 -25.74 -22.51
C LYS A 349 -31.47 -26.79 -22.05
N GLY A 350 -32.06 -26.59 -20.89
CA GLY A 350 -33.30 -27.21 -20.50
C GLY A 350 -34.42 -26.33 -21.03
N GLY A 351 -35.25 -26.92 -21.90
CA GLY A 351 -36.43 -26.49 -22.60
C GLY A 351 -37.05 -25.14 -22.30
N ASP A 352 -37.67 -24.57 -23.34
CA ASP A 352 -38.50 -23.38 -23.41
C ASP A 352 -39.26 -23.07 -22.09
N ALA A 353 -38.59 -22.38 -21.17
CA ALA A 353 -39.29 -21.66 -20.11
C ALA A 353 -39.62 -20.26 -20.67
N PRO A 354 -40.86 -19.79 -20.60
CA PRO A 354 -41.23 -18.47 -21.08
C PRO A 354 -40.41 -17.41 -20.39
N ALA A 355 -39.91 -16.45 -21.18
CA ALA A 355 -39.22 -15.24 -20.69
C ALA A 355 -40.15 -14.50 -19.72
N GLY A 356 -39.93 -14.68 -18.41
CA GLY A 356 -40.78 -14.08 -17.36
C GLY A 356 -40.70 -14.73 -15.98
N GLN A 357 -40.12 -15.94 -15.86
CA GLN A 357 -39.80 -16.50 -14.53
C GLN A 357 -38.36 -16.18 -14.20
N ALA A 358 -38.14 -15.01 -13.63
CA ALA A 358 -36.95 -14.77 -12.81
C ALA A 358 -36.89 -15.88 -11.73
N ASP A 359 -35.77 -16.60 -11.63
CA ASP A 359 -35.53 -17.53 -10.53
C ASP A 359 -35.95 -16.83 -9.23
N ASP A 360 -36.89 -17.41 -8.51
CA ASP A 360 -37.45 -16.85 -7.27
C ASP A 360 -36.22 -16.57 -6.34
N PRO A 361 -35.97 -15.30 -6.01
CA PRO A 361 -34.80 -14.93 -5.19
C PRO A 361 -34.75 -15.73 -3.88
N THR A 362 -35.89 -16.22 -3.41
CA THR A 362 -36.02 -17.01 -2.17
C THR A 362 -35.49 -18.45 -2.28
N SER A 363 -35.27 -18.99 -3.48
CA SER A 363 -34.76 -20.35 -3.71
C SER A 363 -33.25 -20.44 -3.86
N SER A 364 -32.53 -19.29 -3.93
CA SER A 364 -31.10 -19.23 -4.16
C SER A 364 -30.28 -19.80 -2.99
N ILE A 365 -29.02 -20.20 -3.27
CA ILE A 365 -28.08 -20.64 -2.22
C ILE A 365 -27.84 -19.54 -1.19
N TRP A 366 -27.82 -18.29 -1.64
CA TRP A 366 -27.66 -17.11 -0.80
C TRP A 366 -28.86 -16.89 0.13
N ALA A 367 -30.07 -17.12 -0.35
CA ALA A 367 -31.27 -17.05 0.48
C ALA A 367 -31.31 -18.14 1.56
N ARG A 368 -30.85 -19.36 1.23
CA ARG A 368 -30.71 -20.42 2.23
C ARG A 368 -29.68 -20.09 3.29
N TRP A 369 -28.52 -19.53 2.86
CA TRP A 369 -27.48 -19.07 3.77
C TRP A 369 -27.97 -17.94 4.68
N ALA A 370 -28.59 -16.90 4.11
CA ALA A 370 -29.11 -15.78 4.86
C ALA A 370 -30.14 -16.22 5.91
N ARG A 371 -31.06 -17.14 5.55
CA ARG A 371 -32.04 -17.71 6.52
C ARG A 371 -31.37 -18.54 7.60
N LEU A 372 -30.33 -19.33 7.26
CA LEU A 372 -29.58 -20.10 8.25
C LEU A 372 -28.90 -19.19 9.27
N VAL A 373 -28.22 -18.14 8.83
CA VAL A 373 -27.56 -17.15 9.69
C VAL A 373 -28.59 -16.41 10.55
N ALA A 374 -29.68 -15.93 9.96
CA ALA A 374 -30.75 -15.25 10.70
C ALA A 374 -31.42 -16.15 11.74
N SER A 375 -31.58 -17.46 11.45
CA SER A 375 -32.20 -18.41 12.41
C SER A 375 -31.28 -18.80 13.57
N HIS A 376 -29.97 -18.64 13.45
CA HIS A 376 -28.96 -18.98 14.47
C HIS A 376 -28.00 -17.80 14.71
N ALA A 377 -28.51 -16.59 14.85
CA ALA A 377 -27.72 -15.37 14.89
C ALA A 377 -26.63 -15.36 15.98
N TRP A 378 -26.96 -15.79 17.22
CA TRP A 378 -25.97 -15.84 18.30
C TRP A 378 -24.81 -16.81 18.05
N PRO A 379 -25.02 -18.08 17.66
CA PRO A 379 -23.92 -18.98 17.31
C PRO A 379 -23.01 -18.43 16.20
N PHE A 380 -23.59 -17.84 15.16
CA PHE A 380 -22.80 -17.27 14.06
C PHE A 380 -22.05 -16.01 14.47
N ALA A 381 -22.65 -15.13 15.30
CA ALA A 381 -21.98 -13.96 15.84
C ALA A 381 -20.78 -14.35 16.72
N ILE A 382 -20.96 -15.32 17.62
CA ILE A 382 -19.87 -15.80 18.49
C ILE A 382 -18.77 -16.47 17.65
N LEU A 383 -19.14 -17.40 16.77
CA LEU A 383 -18.18 -18.13 15.94
C LEU A 383 -17.35 -17.17 15.06
N GLY A 384 -17.99 -16.21 14.39
CA GLY A 384 -17.30 -15.22 13.56
C GLY A 384 -16.36 -14.33 14.37
N THR A 385 -16.80 -13.87 15.54
CA THR A 385 -15.94 -13.09 16.43
C THR A 385 -14.75 -13.89 16.92
N VAL A 386 -14.94 -15.15 17.33
CA VAL A 386 -13.85 -16.02 17.78
C VAL A 386 -12.85 -16.27 16.65
N ILE A 387 -13.32 -16.55 15.43
CA ILE A 387 -12.43 -16.75 14.28
C ILE A 387 -11.59 -15.49 14.05
N LEU A 388 -12.21 -14.29 14.05
CA LEU A 388 -11.47 -13.03 13.86
C LEU A 388 -10.46 -12.77 14.98
N LEU A 389 -10.81 -13.05 16.23
CA LEU A 389 -9.87 -12.90 17.36
C LEU A 389 -8.69 -13.87 17.27
N VAL A 390 -8.93 -15.11 16.85
CA VAL A 390 -7.84 -16.09 16.63
C VAL A 390 -6.94 -15.65 15.49
N LEU A 391 -7.50 -15.16 14.39
CA LEU A 391 -6.74 -14.64 13.27
C LEU A 391 -5.98 -13.35 13.63
N ALA A 392 -6.52 -12.53 14.52
CA ALA A 392 -5.87 -11.32 15.00
C ALA A 392 -4.81 -11.60 16.09
N TRP A 393 -4.76 -12.80 16.68
CA TRP A 393 -3.82 -13.10 17.76
C TRP A 393 -2.35 -12.78 17.42
N PRO A 394 -1.80 -13.14 16.24
CA PRO A 394 -0.41 -12.85 15.90
C PRO A 394 -0.09 -11.34 15.89
N PHE A 395 -1.07 -10.48 15.63
CA PHE A 395 -0.91 -9.02 15.66
C PHE A 395 -0.32 -8.50 16.98
N LEU A 396 -0.60 -9.17 18.10
CA LEU A 396 -0.06 -8.78 19.42
C LEU A 396 1.46 -8.92 19.53
N SER A 397 2.08 -9.68 18.63
CA SER A 397 3.55 -9.83 18.53
C SER A 397 4.13 -9.04 17.35
N MET A 398 3.37 -8.14 16.74
CA MET A 398 3.82 -7.36 15.61
C MET A 398 5.00 -6.47 16.00
N ARG A 399 6.09 -6.60 15.25
CA ARG A 399 7.29 -5.78 15.37
C ARG A 399 7.44 -4.98 14.09
N LEU A 400 7.54 -3.66 14.25
CA LEU A 400 7.78 -2.74 13.15
C LEU A 400 9.30 -2.64 12.90
N GLY A 401 9.68 -2.55 11.64
CA GLY A 401 11.04 -2.41 11.18
C GLY A 401 11.08 -2.10 9.70
N GLU A 402 12.26 -2.13 9.10
CA GLU A 402 12.40 -2.02 7.65
C GLU A 402 13.04 -3.30 7.10
N SER A 403 12.83 -3.52 5.82
CA SER A 403 13.47 -4.58 5.04
C SER A 403 14.83 -4.07 4.58
N ASP A 404 15.87 -4.87 4.77
CA ASP A 404 17.22 -4.59 4.27
C ASP A 404 17.59 -5.50 3.11
N ASP A 405 18.81 -5.35 2.55
CA ASP A 405 19.30 -6.17 1.45
C ASP A 405 19.37 -7.67 1.81
N GLY A 406 19.46 -7.99 3.09
CA GLY A 406 19.37 -9.35 3.62
C GLY A 406 18.02 -10.03 3.40
N ASN A 407 17.01 -9.30 2.97
CA ASN A 407 15.67 -9.80 2.69
C ASN A 407 15.37 -9.91 1.18
N LEU A 408 16.32 -9.51 0.32
CA LEU A 408 16.23 -9.69 -1.12
C LEU A 408 16.42 -11.16 -1.52
N PRO A 409 15.99 -11.56 -2.73
CA PRO A 409 16.27 -12.90 -3.24
C PRO A 409 17.78 -13.18 -3.31
N SER A 410 18.19 -14.40 -2.96
CA SER A 410 19.61 -14.83 -2.96
C SER A 410 20.30 -14.75 -4.32
N SER A 411 19.56 -14.54 -5.40
CA SER A 411 20.07 -14.34 -6.75
C SER A 411 20.50 -12.91 -7.06
N THR A 412 20.18 -11.93 -6.21
CA THR A 412 20.55 -10.52 -6.41
C THR A 412 21.95 -10.25 -5.90
N THR A 413 22.70 -9.35 -6.58
CA THR A 413 24.07 -9.00 -6.18
C THR A 413 24.07 -8.29 -4.82
N GLN A 414 23.05 -7.46 -4.51
CA GLN A 414 22.90 -6.78 -3.23
C GLN A 414 22.82 -7.79 -2.08
N ARG A 415 21.97 -8.82 -2.22
CA ARG A 415 21.85 -9.89 -1.22
C ARG A 415 23.15 -10.66 -1.07
N GLN A 416 23.81 -10.98 -2.16
CA GLN A 416 25.09 -11.70 -2.12
C GLN A 416 26.21 -10.87 -1.49
N ALA A 417 26.24 -9.56 -1.75
CA ALA A 417 27.15 -8.63 -1.07
C ALA A 417 26.85 -8.59 0.44
N TYR A 418 25.57 -8.46 0.82
CA TYR A 418 25.13 -8.46 2.21
C TYR A 418 25.58 -9.71 2.96
N ASP A 419 25.37 -10.90 2.36
CA ASP A 419 25.73 -12.17 2.97
C ASP A 419 27.27 -12.28 3.15
N LEU A 420 28.06 -11.88 2.15
CA LEU A 420 29.53 -11.86 2.22
C LEU A 420 30.03 -10.91 3.32
N ILE A 421 29.42 -9.74 3.46
CA ILE A 421 29.75 -8.77 4.51
C ILE A 421 29.40 -9.35 5.89
N ALA A 422 28.20 -9.93 6.04
CA ALA A 422 27.75 -10.52 7.29
C ALA A 422 28.66 -11.69 7.74
N GLU A 423 29.09 -12.55 6.80
CA GLU A 423 29.99 -13.68 7.11
C GLU A 423 31.43 -13.28 7.37
N GLY A 424 31.93 -12.24 6.69
CA GLY A 424 33.34 -11.82 6.77
C GLY A 424 33.64 -10.80 7.85
N PHE A 425 32.69 -9.95 8.21
CA PHE A 425 32.87 -8.83 9.14
C PHE A 425 31.92 -8.84 10.32
N GLY A 426 30.87 -9.68 10.27
CA GLY A 426 29.79 -9.70 11.23
C GLY A 426 28.53 -9.03 10.71
N PRO A 427 27.34 -9.49 11.14
CA PRO A 427 26.04 -9.07 10.59
C PRO A 427 25.75 -7.57 10.78
N GLY A 428 26.27 -6.96 11.84
CA GLY A 428 26.06 -5.53 12.13
C GLY A 428 26.83 -4.58 11.21
N THR A 429 27.80 -5.10 10.43
CA THR A 429 28.54 -4.29 9.45
C THR A 429 27.65 -3.81 8.31
N ASN A 430 26.55 -4.50 8.05
CA ASN A 430 25.53 -4.07 7.08
C ASN A 430 24.67 -2.89 7.56
N GLY A 431 24.77 -2.50 8.84
CA GLY A 431 24.01 -1.39 9.39
C GLY A 431 24.77 -0.62 10.48
N PRO A 432 25.86 0.08 10.11
CA PRO A 432 26.65 0.84 11.07
C PRO A 432 25.82 1.96 11.71
N LEU A 433 26.06 2.20 13.00
CA LEU A 433 25.52 3.32 13.74
C LEU A 433 26.50 4.50 13.67
N LEU A 434 26.01 5.66 13.28
CA LEU A 434 26.79 6.89 13.19
C LEU A 434 26.53 7.71 14.46
N VAL A 435 27.51 7.82 15.34
CA VAL A 435 27.42 8.69 16.51
C VAL A 435 28.04 10.03 16.14
N VAL A 436 27.19 11.04 15.94
CA VAL A 436 27.60 12.41 15.59
C VAL A 436 27.69 13.22 16.88
N VAL A 437 28.87 13.81 17.13
CA VAL A 437 29.19 14.55 18.36
C VAL A 437 29.44 16.01 17.99
N ASP A 438 28.56 16.90 18.45
CA ASP A 438 28.73 18.35 18.39
C ASP A 438 29.57 18.82 19.60
N LEU A 439 30.76 19.31 19.32
CA LEU A 439 31.78 19.62 20.36
C LEU A 439 31.59 21.03 20.89
N PRO A 440 31.76 21.25 22.20
CA PRO A 440 31.63 22.59 22.79
C PRO A 440 32.75 23.54 22.38
N ALA A 441 33.88 23.01 21.91
CA ALA A 441 35.02 23.76 21.39
C ALA A 441 35.76 22.92 20.35
N ALA A 442 36.34 23.60 19.36
CA ALA A 442 37.17 22.94 18.35
C ALA A 442 38.28 22.11 18.96
N ASN A 443 38.52 20.92 18.47
CA ASN A 443 39.51 19.97 18.94
C ASN A 443 39.34 19.49 20.42
N ASP A 444 38.13 19.58 20.98
CA ASP A 444 37.85 19.00 22.31
C ASP A 444 37.71 17.47 22.23
N THR A 445 38.84 16.78 22.22
CA THR A 445 38.89 15.31 22.14
C THR A 445 38.42 14.59 23.40
N ALA A 446 38.30 15.28 24.52
CA ALA A 446 37.95 14.64 25.80
C ALA A 446 36.54 14.02 25.75
N ALA A 447 35.58 14.70 25.11
CA ALA A 447 34.23 14.17 24.92
C ALA A 447 34.21 12.99 23.94
N THR A 448 34.95 13.09 22.82
CA THR A 448 35.02 12.02 21.83
C THR A 448 35.70 10.75 22.37
N ASP A 449 36.80 10.90 23.16
CA ASP A 449 37.51 9.79 23.77
C ASP A 449 36.63 9.07 24.80
N ALA A 450 35.87 9.84 25.59
CA ALA A 450 34.94 9.29 26.56
C ALA A 450 33.82 8.50 25.89
N ILE A 451 33.25 9.05 24.83
CA ILE A 451 32.18 8.39 24.04
C ILE A 451 32.73 7.13 23.34
N GLU A 452 33.89 7.20 22.68
CA GLU A 452 34.51 6.03 22.06
C GLU A 452 34.76 4.91 23.08
N THR A 453 35.28 5.26 24.27
CA THR A 453 35.52 4.30 25.34
C THR A 453 34.21 3.66 25.83
N ALA A 454 33.15 4.46 26.00
CA ALA A 454 31.87 3.99 26.44
C ALA A 454 31.21 3.07 25.39
N LEU A 455 31.28 3.44 24.10
CA LEU A 455 30.78 2.61 22.98
C LEU A 455 31.49 1.26 22.94
N ARG A 456 32.82 1.22 23.06
CA ARG A 456 33.62 -0.03 23.09
C ARG A 456 33.30 -0.92 24.29
N ALA A 457 32.85 -0.35 25.38
CA ALA A 457 32.48 -1.08 26.60
C ALA A 457 31.02 -1.55 26.57
N THR A 458 30.20 -1.07 25.64
CA THR A 458 28.75 -1.35 25.58
C THR A 458 28.51 -2.74 25.02
N PRO A 459 27.77 -3.63 25.72
CA PRO A 459 27.35 -4.92 25.18
C PRO A 459 26.48 -4.73 23.95
N GLY A 460 26.75 -5.49 22.88
CA GLY A 460 26.04 -5.38 21.63
C GLY A 460 26.76 -4.51 20.58
N VAL A 461 27.86 -3.83 20.95
CA VAL A 461 28.81 -3.20 20.04
C VAL A 461 29.95 -4.17 19.75
N ASP A 462 30.21 -4.48 18.49
CA ASP A 462 31.30 -5.37 18.03
C ASP A 462 32.62 -4.58 17.93
N SER A 463 32.56 -3.49 17.18
CA SER A 463 33.74 -2.65 16.93
C SER A 463 33.37 -1.18 16.76
N VAL A 464 34.35 -0.31 17.02
CA VAL A 464 34.17 1.15 16.90
C VAL A 464 35.37 1.71 16.14
N LEU A 465 35.12 2.51 15.09
CA LEU A 465 36.19 3.23 14.39
C LEU A 465 36.62 4.47 15.17
N PRO A 466 37.90 4.89 15.03
CA PRO A 466 38.36 6.13 15.64
C PRO A 466 37.51 7.34 15.24
N PRO A 467 37.31 8.32 16.13
CA PRO A 467 36.60 9.54 15.83
C PRO A 467 37.22 10.29 14.64
N GLN A 468 36.36 10.75 13.71
CA GLN A 468 36.73 11.58 12.58
C GLN A 468 36.19 13.00 12.81
N LEU A 469 37.07 13.99 12.84
CA LEU A 469 36.73 15.40 12.99
C LEU A 469 36.44 16.01 11.59
N ASN A 470 35.52 16.96 11.53
CA ASN A 470 35.30 17.76 10.34
C ASN A 470 36.48 18.76 10.13
N THR A 471 36.81 19.01 8.87
CA THR A 471 37.90 19.92 8.49
C THR A 471 37.33 21.08 7.67
N PRO A 472 37.68 22.35 7.95
CA PRO A 472 38.74 22.83 8.84
C PRO A 472 38.30 23.20 10.27
N ASP A 473 37.02 23.09 10.62
CA ASP A 473 36.48 23.69 11.85
C ASP A 473 36.78 22.85 13.11
N ASP A 474 36.95 21.52 12.98
CA ASP A 474 37.20 20.56 14.05
C ASP A 474 36.21 20.67 15.23
N ASP A 475 34.94 21.06 14.93
CA ASP A 475 33.87 21.29 15.91
C ASP A 475 32.82 20.18 15.96
N VAL A 476 32.87 19.22 15.02
CA VAL A 476 32.02 18.04 14.99
C VAL A 476 32.85 16.78 14.74
N ALA A 477 32.53 15.72 15.48
CA ALA A 477 33.14 14.41 15.31
C ALA A 477 32.10 13.36 14.88
N VAL A 478 32.53 12.42 14.08
CA VAL A 478 31.74 11.23 13.70
C VAL A 478 32.46 9.98 14.21
N ILE A 479 31.75 9.15 14.96
CA ILE A 479 32.21 7.87 15.47
C ILE A 479 31.33 6.79 14.88
N ILE A 480 31.92 5.81 14.19
CA ILE A 480 31.17 4.70 13.59
C ILE A 480 31.25 3.49 14.52
N ALA A 481 30.09 3.00 14.94
CA ALA A 481 29.98 1.80 15.78
C ALA A 481 29.22 0.70 15.02
N PHE A 482 29.78 -0.50 15.01
CA PHE A 482 29.17 -1.66 14.39
C PHE A 482 28.48 -2.52 15.45
N PRO A 483 27.17 -2.79 15.31
CA PRO A 483 26.46 -3.73 16.19
C PRO A 483 26.96 -5.17 16.02
N THR A 484 26.72 -6.02 17.02
CA THR A 484 26.96 -7.48 16.92
C THR A 484 25.87 -8.21 16.15
N THR A 485 24.70 -7.57 15.94
CA THR A 485 23.50 -8.15 15.32
C THR A 485 23.10 -7.39 14.08
N ALA A 486 22.28 -8.03 13.23
CA ALA A 486 21.81 -7.45 11.98
C ALA A 486 21.00 -6.16 12.18
N PRO A 487 20.93 -5.26 11.18
CA PRO A 487 20.24 -3.97 11.27
C PRO A 487 18.77 -4.09 11.64
N ASP A 488 18.08 -5.09 11.12
CA ASP A 488 16.63 -5.35 11.30
C ASP A 488 16.29 -6.11 12.59
N SER A 489 17.33 -6.47 13.41
CA SER A 489 17.15 -7.23 14.65
C SER A 489 16.56 -6.40 15.79
N ALA A 490 15.84 -7.06 16.70
CA ALA A 490 15.31 -6.42 17.91
C ALA A 490 16.43 -5.97 18.86
N GLU A 491 17.53 -6.71 18.87
CA GLU A 491 18.72 -6.46 19.68
C GLU A 491 19.41 -5.16 19.25
N THR A 492 19.54 -4.91 17.94
CA THR A 492 20.09 -3.64 17.40
C THR A 492 19.17 -2.46 17.75
N ALA A 493 17.86 -2.63 17.67
CA ALA A 493 16.92 -1.58 18.09
C ALA A 493 17.04 -1.27 19.60
N ALA A 494 17.18 -2.30 20.42
CA ALA A 494 17.42 -2.11 21.87
C ALA A 494 18.77 -1.43 22.15
N LEU A 495 19.83 -1.80 21.40
CA LEU A 495 21.14 -1.15 21.49
C LEU A 495 21.04 0.35 21.18
N VAL A 496 20.37 0.75 20.11
CA VAL A 496 20.20 2.18 19.77
C VAL A 496 19.49 2.93 20.89
N SER A 497 18.47 2.35 21.52
CA SER A 497 17.80 2.95 22.68
C SER A 497 18.74 3.08 23.87
N THR A 498 19.49 2.02 24.21
CA THR A 498 20.47 2.04 25.28
C THR A 498 21.57 3.09 25.07
N LEU A 499 22.07 3.20 23.82
CA LEU A 499 23.05 4.23 23.48
C LEU A 499 22.50 5.64 23.71
N ARG A 500 21.26 5.91 23.28
CA ARG A 500 20.66 7.23 23.41
C ARG A 500 20.26 7.63 24.83
N ASP A 501 19.72 6.68 25.58
CA ASP A 501 19.08 6.96 26.86
C ASP A 501 20.02 6.83 28.05
N GLU A 502 21.07 6.00 27.93
CA GLU A 502 21.97 5.67 29.02
C GLU A 502 23.44 6.01 28.69
N VAL A 503 24.03 5.38 27.66
CA VAL A 503 25.46 5.39 27.40
C VAL A 503 25.97 6.77 27.00
N LEU A 504 25.38 7.42 26.02
CA LEU A 504 25.81 8.72 25.53
C LEU A 504 25.63 9.84 26.60
N PRO A 505 24.47 9.94 27.27
CA PRO A 505 24.30 10.93 28.34
C PRO A 505 25.31 10.77 29.48
N GLU A 506 25.64 9.52 29.87
CA GLU A 506 26.64 9.24 30.90
C GLU A 506 28.05 9.61 30.42
N ALA A 507 28.41 9.23 29.18
CA ALA A 507 29.75 9.52 28.64
C ALA A 507 29.98 11.01 28.41
N ILE A 508 28.97 11.75 27.96
CA ILE A 508 29.04 13.21 27.80
C ILE A 508 29.17 13.92 29.16
N GLY A 509 28.39 13.49 30.15
CA GLY A 509 28.41 14.07 31.50
C GLY A 509 28.25 15.59 31.51
N THR A 510 29.27 16.32 31.99
CA THR A 510 29.27 17.79 32.12
C THR A 510 30.12 18.48 31.04
N THR A 511 30.55 17.80 29.98
CA THR A 511 31.42 18.37 28.93
C THR A 511 30.78 19.48 28.14
N GLY A 512 29.44 19.47 28.03
CA GLY A 512 28.67 20.42 27.20
C GLY A 512 28.58 19.98 25.74
N ALA A 513 29.16 18.85 25.35
CA ALA A 513 28.97 18.23 24.03
C ALA A 513 27.54 17.70 23.87
N LYS A 514 27.12 17.54 22.61
CA LYS A 514 25.86 16.86 22.27
C LYS A 514 26.20 15.69 21.37
N ALA A 515 25.58 14.54 21.59
CA ALA A 515 25.75 13.38 20.74
C ALA A 515 24.39 12.86 20.23
N TYR A 516 24.37 12.46 18.99
CA TYR A 516 23.19 11.95 18.30
C TYR A 516 23.53 10.62 17.64
N VAL A 517 22.63 9.63 17.80
CA VAL A 517 22.77 8.35 17.10
C VAL A 517 22.00 8.45 15.79
N GLY A 518 22.72 8.42 14.69
CA GLY A 518 22.23 8.45 13.31
C GLY A 518 22.64 7.23 12.51
N GLY A 519 22.58 7.34 11.20
CA GLY A 519 22.75 6.27 10.25
C GLY A 519 21.42 5.61 9.88
N LEU A 520 21.41 4.90 8.74
CA LEU A 520 20.18 4.33 8.14
C LEU A 520 19.42 3.41 9.12
N THR A 521 20.15 2.59 9.88
CA THR A 521 19.56 1.71 10.90
C THR A 521 18.82 2.50 11.99
N ALA A 522 19.42 3.58 12.50
CA ALA A 522 18.78 4.42 13.52
C ALA A 522 17.59 5.20 12.97
N GLU A 523 17.65 5.62 11.72
CA GLU A 523 16.55 6.26 10.99
C GLU A 523 15.34 5.35 10.87
N PHE A 524 15.53 4.10 10.45
CA PHE A 524 14.45 3.11 10.34
C PHE A 524 13.83 2.77 11.70
N ILE A 525 14.62 2.72 12.76
CA ILE A 525 14.12 2.55 14.13
C ILE A 525 13.24 3.75 14.53
N ASP A 526 13.67 4.98 14.21
CA ASP A 526 12.90 6.19 14.51
C ASP A 526 11.59 6.25 13.71
N ILE A 527 11.57 5.84 12.43
CA ILE A 527 10.36 5.67 11.63
C ILE A 527 9.40 4.70 12.33
N GLY A 528 9.90 3.53 12.72
CA GLY A 528 9.11 2.50 13.40
C GLY A 528 8.47 3.03 14.70
N ASN A 529 9.24 3.68 15.53
CA ASN A 529 8.79 4.25 16.80
C ASN A 529 7.74 5.36 16.57
N GLN A 530 8.01 6.29 15.65
CA GLN A 530 7.05 7.36 15.35
C GLN A 530 5.73 6.83 14.79
N ILE A 531 5.78 5.83 13.93
CA ILE A 531 4.57 5.19 13.41
C ILE A 531 3.82 4.46 14.52
N ALA A 532 4.51 3.71 15.39
CA ALA A 532 3.89 3.03 16.51
C ALA A 532 3.15 4.01 17.43
N ASP A 533 3.73 5.16 17.74
CA ASP A 533 3.15 6.21 18.57
C ASP A 533 1.94 6.89 17.91
N ARG A 534 1.98 7.07 16.59
CA ARG A 534 0.94 7.76 15.82
C ARG A 534 -0.19 6.86 15.33
N LEU A 535 0.05 5.56 15.19
CA LEU A 535 -0.92 4.59 14.67
C LEU A 535 -2.25 4.58 15.45
N PRO A 536 -2.28 4.57 16.80
CA PRO A 536 -3.54 4.61 17.54
C PRO A 536 -4.35 5.89 17.29
N TRP A 537 -3.68 7.03 17.21
CA TRP A 537 -4.32 8.32 16.93
C TRP A 537 -4.90 8.37 15.52
N PHE A 538 -4.16 7.86 14.55
CA PHE A 538 -4.60 7.75 13.17
C PHE A 538 -5.84 6.83 13.06
N ILE A 539 -5.78 5.63 13.64
CA ILE A 539 -6.92 4.70 13.67
C ILE A 539 -8.13 5.37 14.32
N GLY A 540 -7.95 6.01 15.47
CA GLY A 540 -9.00 6.73 16.18
C GLY A 540 -9.65 7.82 15.34
N ALA A 541 -8.86 8.63 14.63
CA ALA A 541 -9.36 9.71 13.78
C ALA A 541 -10.16 9.18 12.58
N VAL A 542 -9.65 8.14 11.89
CA VAL A 542 -10.33 7.54 10.72
C VAL A 542 -11.63 6.86 11.14
N VAL A 543 -11.61 6.09 12.23
CA VAL A 543 -12.80 5.42 12.77
C VAL A 543 -13.85 6.44 13.21
N PHE A 544 -13.43 7.50 13.90
CA PHE A 544 -14.33 8.55 14.34
C PHE A 544 -14.99 9.30 13.17
N LEU A 545 -14.22 9.67 12.17
CA LEU A 545 -14.73 10.36 10.99
C LEU A 545 -15.71 9.49 10.21
N SER A 546 -15.39 8.22 10.03
CA SER A 546 -16.28 7.27 9.36
C SER A 546 -17.54 6.97 10.16
N PHE A 547 -17.42 6.89 11.50
CA PHE A 547 -18.58 6.79 12.38
C PHE A 547 -19.54 7.98 12.14
N LEU A 548 -19.00 9.20 12.08
CA LEU A 548 -19.81 10.40 11.81
C LEU A 548 -20.47 10.34 10.43
N LEU A 549 -19.72 9.94 9.39
CA LEU A 549 -20.25 9.84 8.02
C LEU A 549 -21.38 8.81 7.93
N LEU A 550 -21.20 7.61 8.50
CA LEU A 550 -22.24 6.58 8.52
C LEU A 550 -23.44 7.00 9.35
N MET A 551 -23.23 7.70 10.47
CA MET A 551 -24.30 8.22 11.30
C MET A 551 -25.18 9.23 10.55
N LEU A 552 -24.59 10.09 9.72
CA LEU A 552 -25.30 11.04 8.86
C LEU A 552 -26.11 10.35 7.77
N VAL A 553 -25.57 9.25 7.20
CA VAL A 553 -26.24 8.49 6.14
C VAL A 553 -27.40 7.67 6.67
N PHE A 554 -27.16 6.87 7.71
CA PHE A 554 -28.16 5.92 8.21
C PHE A 554 -29.09 6.47 9.28
N HIS A 555 -28.81 7.66 9.83
CA HIS A 555 -29.54 8.21 10.98
C HIS A 555 -29.68 7.16 12.09
N SER A 556 -28.58 6.53 12.45
CA SER A 556 -28.44 5.54 13.49
C SER A 556 -27.11 5.72 14.20
N VAL A 557 -27.03 5.38 15.47
CA VAL A 557 -25.77 5.34 16.24
C VAL A 557 -25.23 3.90 16.30
N LEU A 558 -26.10 2.91 16.37
CA LEU A 558 -25.69 1.51 16.53
C LEU A 558 -25.10 0.92 15.24
N VAL A 559 -25.65 1.26 14.08
CA VAL A 559 -25.12 0.80 12.79
C VAL A 559 -23.67 1.24 12.57
N PRO A 560 -23.28 2.52 12.72
CA PRO A 560 -21.89 2.94 12.63
C PRO A 560 -20.98 2.31 13.69
N LEU A 561 -21.48 2.12 14.91
CA LEU A 561 -20.69 1.53 16.00
C LEU A 561 -20.34 0.07 15.70
N THR A 562 -21.34 -0.72 15.32
CA THR A 562 -21.12 -2.14 14.94
C THR A 562 -20.22 -2.25 13.72
N ALA A 563 -20.38 -1.36 12.73
CA ALA A 563 -19.52 -1.25 11.58
C ALA A 563 -18.06 -1.01 11.96
N ALA A 564 -17.81 -0.03 12.82
CA ALA A 564 -16.47 0.32 13.28
C ALA A 564 -15.79 -0.87 14.00
N VAL A 565 -16.51 -1.53 14.91
CA VAL A 565 -15.96 -2.69 15.65
C VAL A 565 -15.64 -3.84 14.71
N MET A 566 -16.53 -4.17 13.77
CA MET A 566 -16.29 -5.27 12.82
C MET A 566 -15.12 -4.97 11.88
N ASN A 567 -14.98 -3.73 11.42
CA ASN A 567 -13.87 -3.33 10.57
C ASN A 567 -12.52 -3.39 11.33
N LEU A 568 -12.50 -2.96 12.60
CA LEU A 568 -11.30 -3.10 13.44
C LEU A 568 -10.90 -4.56 13.64
N LEU A 569 -11.86 -5.46 13.86
CA LEU A 569 -11.60 -6.89 13.96
C LEU A 569 -11.07 -7.47 12.63
N SER A 570 -11.63 -7.05 11.49
CA SER A 570 -11.17 -7.48 10.16
C SER A 570 -9.74 -7.02 9.89
N VAL A 571 -9.42 -5.77 10.20
CA VAL A 571 -8.07 -5.23 10.06
C VAL A 571 -7.10 -5.93 11.00
N GLY A 572 -7.51 -6.19 12.26
CA GLY A 572 -6.71 -6.97 13.21
C GLY A 572 -6.39 -8.37 12.69
N ALA A 573 -7.36 -9.05 12.06
CA ALA A 573 -7.16 -10.35 11.42
C ALA A 573 -6.18 -10.27 10.23
N ALA A 574 -6.23 -9.20 9.44
CA ALA A 574 -5.30 -8.97 8.34
C ALA A 574 -3.86 -8.73 8.86
N TYR A 575 -3.72 -7.92 9.91
CA TYR A 575 -2.42 -7.72 10.56
C TYR A 575 -1.89 -9.03 11.15
N GLY A 576 -2.75 -9.82 11.78
CA GLY A 576 -2.36 -11.14 12.26
C GLY A 576 -1.86 -12.06 11.15
N ALA A 577 -2.50 -12.02 9.97
CA ALA A 577 -2.06 -12.81 8.81
C ALA A 577 -0.68 -12.39 8.29
N ILE A 578 -0.41 -11.07 8.14
CA ILE A 578 0.91 -10.61 7.71
C ILE A 578 1.99 -10.94 8.75
N VAL A 579 1.70 -10.80 10.05
CA VAL A 579 2.65 -11.19 11.11
C VAL A 579 2.93 -12.70 11.06
N ALA A 580 1.90 -13.54 10.93
CA ALA A 580 2.08 -14.98 10.85
C ALA A 580 2.93 -15.42 9.64
N VAL A 581 2.76 -14.75 8.49
CA VAL A 581 3.48 -15.12 7.26
C VAL A 581 4.88 -14.50 7.23
N PHE A 582 5.02 -13.21 7.46
CA PHE A 582 6.28 -12.50 7.27
C PHE A 582 7.19 -12.59 8.51
N GLN A 583 6.64 -12.42 9.71
CA GLN A 583 7.44 -12.39 10.93
C GLN A 583 7.62 -13.78 11.55
N TRP A 584 6.57 -14.64 11.54
CA TRP A 584 6.66 -16.02 12.04
C TRP A 584 7.08 -17.03 10.97
N GLY A 585 7.07 -16.64 9.68
CA GLY A 585 7.49 -17.48 8.56
C GLY A 585 6.49 -18.56 8.13
N TRP A 586 5.19 -18.46 8.53
CA TRP A 586 4.19 -19.43 8.09
C TRP A 586 3.97 -19.31 6.57
N ALA A 587 4.14 -20.43 5.88
CA ALA A 587 3.99 -20.49 4.43
C ALA A 587 4.89 -19.51 3.64
N LYS A 588 6.01 -19.03 4.20
CA LYS A 588 6.94 -18.11 3.56
C LYS A 588 7.43 -18.61 2.19
N ASP A 589 7.72 -19.91 2.08
CA ASP A 589 8.21 -20.53 0.83
C ASP A 589 7.15 -20.48 -0.29
N LEU A 590 5.85 -20.51 0.07
CA LEU A 590 4.76 -20.43 -0.92
C LEU A 590 4.70 -19.06 -1.62
N ILE A 591 5.09 -18.02 -0.92
CA ILE A 591 5.13 -16.65 -1.46
C ILE A 591 6.53 -16.24 -1.94
N GLY A 592 7.49 -17.16 -1.96
CA GLY A 592 8.87 -16.90 -2.38
C GLY A 592 9.58 -15.92 -1.45
N LEU A 593 9.42 -16.08 -0.13
CA LEU A 593 10.13 -15.32 0.89
C LEU A 593 11.22 -16.23 1.48
N GLU A 594 12.48 -15.85 1.33
CA GLU A 594 13.61 -16.69 1.75
C GLU A 594 13.91 -16.54 3.24
N SER A 595 13.75 -15.34 3.80
CA SER A 595 13.95 -15.02 5.21
C SER A 595 12.67 -14.50 5.87
N VAL A 596 12.62 -14.50 7.20
CA VAL A 596 11.59 -13.78 7.95
C VAL A 596 11.94 -12.31 7.99
N VAL A 597 10.93 -11.45 7.92
CA VAL A 597 11.08 -10.00 7.80
C VAL A 597 10.21 -9.32 8.86
N PRO A 598 10.68 -8.29 9.56
CA PRO A 598 9.81 -7.47 10.38
C PRO A 598 8.70 -6.84 9.52
N ILE A 599 7.62 -6.42 10.14
CA ILE A 599 6.56 -5.73 9.41
C ILE A 599 7.04 -4.32 9.10
N VAL A 600 7.16 -4.00 7.82
CA VAL A 600 7.60 -2.68 7.36
C VAL A 600 6.73 -1.59 7.96
N SER A 601 7.37 -0.61 8.59
CA SER A 601 6.78 0.29 9.57
C SER A 601 5.53 1.02 9.08
N PHE A 602 5.50 1.50 7.84
CA PHE A 602 4.35 2.24 7.28
C PHE A 602 3.24 1.34 6.74
N VAL A 603 3.49 0.04 6.51
CA VAL A 603 2.51 -0.90 5.94
C VAL A 603 1.22 -0.99 6.76
N PRO A 604 1.25 -1.17 8.10
CA PRO A 604 0.02 -1.24 8.88
C PRO A 604 -0.83 0.02 8.76
N MET A 605 -0.23 1.20 8.84
CA MET A 605 -0.95 2.46 8.74
C MET A 605 -1.59 2.64 7.36
N MET A 606 -0.88 2.36 6.29
CA MET A 606 -1.39 2.44 4.93
C MET A 606 -2.45 1.37 4.64
N MET A 607 -2.21 0.13 5.05
CA MET A 607 -3.22 -0.94 4.95
C MET A 607 -4.51 -0.56 5.65
N PHE A 608 -4.43 0.00 6.87
CA PHE A 608 -5.62 0.45 7.59
C PHE A 608 -6.40 1.47 6.78
N ALA A 609 -5.73 2.50 6.25
CA ALA A 609 -6.37 3.55 5.44
C ALA A 609 -7.14 2.98 4.24
N VAL A 610 -6.49 2.07 3.50
CA VAL A 610 -7.06 1.44 2.31
C VAL A 610 -8.20 0.49 2.68
N LEU A 611 -7.97 -0.42 3.62
CA LEU A 611 -8.94 -1.43 4.03
C LEU A 611 -10.18 -0.81 4.64
N PHE A 612 -9.99 0.19 5.50
CA PHE A 612 -11.09 0.86 6.16
C PHE A 612 -11.98 1.58 5.13
N GLY A 613 -11.37 2.26 4.15
CA GLY A 613 -12.09 2.86 3.04
C GLY A 613 -12.87 1.83 2.21
N LEU A 614 -12.20 0.78 1.72
CA LEU A 614 -12.81 -0.28 0.90
C LEU A 614 -13.89 -1.07 1.65
N SER A 615 -13.69 -1.35 2.94
CA SER A 615 -14.68 -2.08 3.73
C SER A 615 -15.96 -1.27 3.92
N MET A 616 -15.86 0.05 4.11
CA MET A 616 -17.02 0.92 4.27
C MET A 616 -17.96 0.93 3.07
N ASP A 617 -17.41 0.87 1.87
CA ASP A 617 -18.17 0.94 0.62
C ASP A 617 -19.21 -0.17 0.51
N TYR A 618 -18.79 -1.39 0.75
CA TYR A 618 -19.67 -2.54 0.70
C TYR A 618 -20.65 -2.58 1.88
N GLN A 619 -20.24 -2.05 3.04
CA GLN A 619 -21.12 -1.99 4.19
C GLN A 619 -22.26 -1.02 3.93
N VAL A 620 -21.97 0.14 3.38
CA VAL A 620 -23.00 1.11 2.96
C VAL A 620 -23.95 0.47 1.93
N PHE A 621 -23.39 -0.24 0.95
CA PHE A 621 -24.20 -0.90 -0.09
C PHE A 621 -25.14 -1.98 0.48
N LEU A 622 -24.67 -2.84 1.37
CA LEU A 622 -25.47 -3.86 2.03
C LEU A 622 -26.55 -3.24 2.92
N LEU A 623 -26.14 -2.30 3.80
CA LEU A 623 -27.03 -1.67 4.76
C LEU A 623 -28.12 -0.81 4.09
N THR A 624 -27.82 -0.14 3.00
CA THR A 624 -28.82 0.60 2.21
C THR A 624 -29.90 -0.35 1.68
N ARG A 625 -29.51 -1.54 1.18
CA ARG A 625 -30.47 -2.53 0.73
C ARG A 625 -31.29 -3.13 1.85
N VAL A 626 -30.67 -3.44 2.99
CA VAL A 626 -31.39 -3.93 4.17
C VAL A 626 -32.40 -2.88 4.65
N ARG A 627 -32.02 -1.61 4.65
CA ARG A 627 -32.91 -0.50 5.03
C ARG A 627 -34.06 -0.32 4.05
N GLU A 628 -33.80 -0.40 2.73
CA GLU A 628 -34.85 -0.32 1.70
C GLU A 628 -35.91 -1.41 1.93
N GLU A 629 -35.48 -2.65 2.18
CA GLU A 629 -36.39 -3.76 2.46
C GLU A 629 -37.08 -3.64 3.82
N TYR A 630 -36.38 -3.17 4.85
CA TYR A 630 -36.99 -2.87 6.16
C TYR A 630 -38.10 -1.82 6.08
N VAL A 631 -37.88 -0.73 5.35
CA VAL A 631 -38.92 0.31 5.14
C VAL A 631 -40.12 -0.25 4.39
N ARG A 632 -39.91 -1.23 3.48
CA ARG A 632 -40.97 -1.87 2.69
C ARG A 632 -41.76 -2.91 3.49
N THR A 633 -41.10 -3.72 4.33
CA THR A 633 -41.68 -4.86 5.03
C THR A 633 -42.11 -4.55 6.48
N GLY A 634 -41.44 -3.61 7.12
CA GLY A 634 -41.56 -3.33 8.54
C GLY A 634 -40.93 -4.38 9.46
N ASP A 635 -40.19 -5.34 8.89
CA ASP A 635 -39.55 -6.45 9.63
C ASP A 635 -38.06 -6.46 9.33
N THR A 636 -37.23 -6.30 10.39
CA THR A 636 -35.76 -6.29 10.30
C THR A 636 -35.22 -7.62 9.78
N ARG A 637 -35.79 -8.74 10.20
CA ARG A 637 -35.36 -10.07 9.80
C ARG A 637 -35.55 -10.31 8.30
N GLU A 638 -36.73 -9.98 7.79
CA GLU A 638 -37.01 -10.09 6.36
C GLU A 638 -36.15 -9.13 5.55
N GLY A 639 -35.94 -7.92 6.07
CA GLY A 639 -35.04 -6.92 5.49
C GLY A 639 -33.61 -7.42 5.36
N VAL A 640 -33.05 -8.05 6.39
CA VAL A 640 -31.70 -8.65 6.40
C VAL A 640 -31.60 -9.80 5.38
N VAL A 641 -32.56 -10.74 5.39
CA VAL A 641 -32.53 -11.90 4.48
C VAL A 641 -32.64 -11.46 3.02
N LEU A 642 -33.56 -10.56 2.68
CA LEU A 642 -33.75 -10.08 1.31
C LEU A 642 -32.61 -9.19 0.86
N GLY A 643 -32.15 -8.27 1.73
CA GLY A 643 -31.00 -7.40 1.48
C GLY A 643 -29.75 -8.19 1.14
N LEU A 644 -29.41 -9.19 1.98
CA LEU A 644 -28.26 -10.06 1.74
C LEU A 644 -28.43 -10.89 0.48
N THR A 645 -29.59 -11.50 0.26
CA THR A 645 -29.83 -12.33 -0.95
C THR A 645 -29.61 -11.56 -2.26
N ARG A 646 -30.05 -10.28 -2.31
CA ARG A 646 -29.92 -9.44 -3.49
C ARG A 646 -28.51 -8.90 -3.72
N THR A 647 -27.73 -8.72 -2.65
CA THR A 647 -26.39 -8.11 -2.73
C THR A 647 -25.26 -9.14 -2.76
N ALA A 648 -25.46 -10.34 -2.22
CA ALA A 648 -24.42 -11.35 -2.02
C ALA A 648 -23.64 -11.68 -3.30
N ARG A 649 -24.32 -11.85 -4.44
CA ARG A 649 -23.66 -12.18 -5.71
C ARG A 649 -22.70 -11.07 -6.17
N VAL A 650 -23.12 -9.82 -6.05
CA VAL A 650 -22.32 -8.66 -6.48
C VAL A 650 -21.13 -8.49 -5.53
N ILE A 651 -21.36 -8.55 -4.22
CA ILE A 651 -20.31 -8.45 -3.20
C ILE A 651 -19.27 -9.56 -3.40
N THR A 652 -19.70 -10.81 -3.59
CA THR A 652 -18.77 -11.94 -3.77
C THR A 652 -17.95 -11.79 -5.05
N SER A 653 -18.56 -11.34 -6.17
CA SER A 653 -17.81 -11.13 -7.41
C SER A 653 -16.78 -10.01 -7.28
N ALA A 654 -17.14 -8.91 -6.65
CA ALA A 654 -16.26 -7.79 -6.39
C ALA A 654 -15.11 -8.17 -5.44
N ALA A 655 -15.42 -8.88 -4.35
CA ALA A 655 -14.41 -9.38 -3.41
C ALA A 655 -13.41 -10.33 -4.11
N LEU A 656 -13.89 -11.27 -4.94
CA LEU A 656 -13.01 -12.16 -5.69
C LEU A 656 -12.06 -11.38 -6.61
N ILE A 657 -12.57 -10.36 -7.33
CA ILE A 657 -11.72 -9.51 -8.18
C ILE A 657 -10.60 -8.89 -7.35
N MET A 658 -10.95 -8.26 -6.23
CA MET A 658 -9.96 -7.59 -5.37
C MET A 658 -8.98 -8.58 -4.74
N ILE A 659 -9.44 -9.75 -4.28
CA ILE A 659 -8.58 -10.79 -3.71
C ILE A 659 -7.52 -11.21 -4.74
N PHE A 660 -7.90 -11.41 -5.98
CA PHE A 660 -6.95 -11.81 -7.02
C PHE A 660 -6.10 -10.66 -7.54
N VAL A 661 -6.64 -9.44 -7.63
CA VAL A 661 -5.86 -8.25 -8.00
C VAL A 661 -4.80 -7.97 -6.95
N PHE A 662 -5.16 -7.88 -5.68
CA PHE A 662 -4.19 -7.67 -4.59
C PHE A 662 -3.27 -8.88 -4.42
N GLY A 663 -3.80 -10.09 -4.46
CA GLY A 663 -3.04 -11.33 -4.35
C GLY A 663 -1.96 -11.51 -5.42
N ALA A 664 -2.15 -10.94 -6.62
CA ALA A 664 -1.14 -10.98 -7.67
C ALA A 664 0.15 -10.24 -7.26
N PHE A 665 0.05 -9.19 -6.42
CA PHE A 665 1.22 -8.45 -5.93
C PHE A 665 2.08 -9.24 -4.94
N VAL A 666 1.59 -10.36 -4.41
CA VAL A 666 2.40 -11.34 -3.65
C VAL A 666 3.54 -11.93 -4.51
N LEU A 667 3.40 -11.89 -5.84
CA LEU A 667 4.41 -12.34 -6.79
C LEU A 667 5.50 -11.27 -7.08
N ASN A 668 5.43 -10.11 -6.44
CA ASN A 668 6.46 -9.07 -6.57
C ASN A 668 7.78 -9.51 -5.89
N PHE A 669 8.87 -8.84 -6.20
CA PHE A 669 10.17 -9.10 -5.57
C PHE A 669 10.28 -8.45 -4.18
N SER A 670 9.75 -7.24 -4.01
CA SER A 670 9.81 -6.45 -2.77
C SER A 670 8.93 -7.05 -1.68
N ALA A 671 9.48 -7.18 -0.46
CA ALA A 671 8.76 -7.68 0.70
C ALA A 671 7.58 -6.76 1.08
N GLU A 672 7.75 -5.43 0.98
CA GLU A 672 6.72 -4.44 1.27
C GLU A 672 5.51 -4.62 0.36
N VAL A 673 5.73 -4.79 -0.95
CA VAL A 673 4.66 -5.00 -1.94
C VAL A 673 3.95 -6.32 -1.70
N LYS A 674 4.69 -7.38 -1.34
CA LYS A 674 4.10 -8.67 -0.93
C LYS A 674 3.23 -8.53 0.32
N MET A 675 3.68 -7.74 1.33
CA MET A 675 2.91 -7.48 2.55
C MET A 675 1.59 -6.78 2.23
N PHE A 676 1.61 -5.75 1.38
CA PHE A 676 0.38 -5.09 0.92
C PHE A 676 -0.51 -6.05 0.16
N GLY A 677 0.04 -6.79 -0.80
CA GLY A 677 -0.70 -7.73 -1.63
C GLY A 677 -1.42 -8.79 -0.81
N LEU A 678 -0.69 -9.48 0.09
CA LEU A 678 -1.24 -10.51 0.96
C LEU A 678 -2.23 -9.92 1.98
N GLY A 679 -1.84 -8.85 2.65
CA GLY A 679 -2.65 -8.23 3.69
C GLY A 679 -3.98 -7.71 3.18
N LEU A 680 -3.99 -6.99 2.04
CA LEU A 680 -5.21 -6.49 1.43
C LEU A 680 -6.08 -7.62 0.86
N ALA A 681 -5.49 -8.61 0.19
CA ALA A 681 -6.23 -9.77 -0.33
C ALA A 681 -6.90 -10.57 0.81
N PHE A 682 -6.14 -10.83 1.89
CA PHE A 682 -6.65 -11.56 3.04
C PHE A 682 -7.71 -10.77 3.80
N ALA A 683 -7.53 -9.47 3.97
CA ALA A 683 -8.52 -8.60 4.59
C ALA A 683 -9.85 -8.59 3.83
N VAL A 684 -9.80 -8.44 2.49
CA VAL A 684 -11.01 -8.50 1.65
C VAL A 684 -11.67 -9.88 1.73
N LEU A 685 -10.89 -10.97 1.77
CA LEU A 685 -11.41 -12.32 1.94
C LEU A 685 -12.19 -12.45 3.26
N VAL A 686 -11.59 -12.03 4.36
CA VAL A 686 -12.19 -12.09 5.71
C VAL A 686 -13.42 -11.18 5.79
N ASP A 687 -13.31 -9.97 5.27
CA ASP A 687 -14.41 -8.98 5.28
C ASP A 687 -15.61 -9.49 4.46
N ALA A 688 -15.40 -9.95 3.24
CA ALA A 688 -16.47 -10.42 2.39
C ALA A 688 -17.13 -11.74 2.89
N THR A 689 -16.38 -12.61 3.56
CA THR A 689 -16.89 -13.92 4.01
C THR A 689 -17.38 -13.89 5.46
N ILE A 690 -16.51 -13.58 6.42
CA ILE A 690 -16.81 -13.67 7.84
C ILE A 690 -17.62 -12.43 8.29
N VAL A 691 -17.15 -11.23 7.94
CA VAL A 691 -17.81 -10.02 8.43
C VAL A 691 -19.16 -9.85 7.76
N ARG A 692 -19.23 -9.83 6.42
CA ARG A 692 -20.46 -9.45 5.69
C ARG A 692 -21.46 -10.56 5.53
N MET A 693 -21.00 -11.80 5.31
CA MET A 693 -21.93 -12.91 5.10
C MET A 693 -22.35 -13.58 6.41
N MET A 694 -21.67 -13.28 7.54
CA MET A 694 -21.92 -13.96 8.81
C MET A 694 -22.15 -12.97 9.96
N LEU A 695 -21.19 -12.08 10.29
CA LEU A 695 -21.29 -11.20 11.45
C LEU A 695 -22.32 -10.07 11.27
N VAL A 696 -22.29 -9.34 10.17
CA VAL A 696 -23.23 -8.22 9.93
C VAL A 696 -24.67 -8.71 10.00
N PRO A 697 -25.11 -9.72 9.23
CA PRO A 697 -26.50 -10.17 9.32
C PRO A 697 -26.85 -10.73 10.72
N SER A 698 -25.93 -11.43 11.39
CA SER A 698 -26.16 -11.94 12.75
C SER A 698 -26.37 -10.83 13.76
N ILE A 699 -25.52 -9.81 13.76
CA ILE A 699 -25.63 -8.69 14.70
C ILE A 699 -26.84 -7.83 14.41
N MET A 700 -27.16 -7.61 13.12
CA MET A 700 -28.40 -6.90 12.77
C MET A 700 -29.66 -7.64 13.23
N GLU A 701 -29.69 -8.97 13.13
CA GLU A 701 -30.78 -9.79 13.65
C GLU A 701 -30.88 -9.70 15.18
N ILE A 702 -29.73 -9.78 15.90
CA ILE A 702 -29.68 -9.68 17.36
C ILE A 702 -30.17 -8.30 17.86
N LEU A 703 -29.80 -7.23 17.19
CA LEU A 703 -30.19 -5.86 17.55
C LEU A 703 -31.61 -5.53 17.10
N GLY A 704 -32.16 -6.20 16.09
CA GLY A 704 -33.52 -5.97 15.59
C GLY A 704 -33.77 -4.49 15.23
N ASP A 705 -34.90 -3.96 15.67
CA ASP A 705 -35.28 -2.55 15.40
C ASP A 705 -34.37 -1.52 16.07
N ALA A 706 -33.58 -1.92 17.08
CA ALA A 706 -32.60 -1.03 17.70
C ALA A 706 -31.51 -0.57 16.71
N ASN A 707 -31.26 -1.32 15.64
CA ASN A 707 -30.36 -0.88 14.57
C ASN A 707 -30.67 0.52 14.04
N TRP A 708 -31.93 0.90 14.04
CA TRP A 708 -32.41 2.20 13.50
C TRP A 708 -32.62 3.25 14.58
N TRP A 709 -32.14 3.00 15.80
CA TRP A 709 -32.28 3.96 16.92
C TRP A 709 -31.37 5.17 16.69
N PHE A 710 -32.02 6.38 16.82
CA PHE A 710 -31.35 7.65 16.72
C PHE A 710 -31.79 8.59 17.84
N PRO A 711 -30.86 9.16 18.62
CA PRO A 711 -31.20 10.06 19.73
C PRO A 711 -31.91 11.32 19.25
N LYS A 712 -32.98 11.73 19.91
CA LYS A 712 -33.77 12.90 19.55
C LYS A 712 -32.96 14.21 19.56
N TRP A 713 -31.95 14.30 20.42
CA TRP A 713 -31.08 15.48 20.50
C TRP A 713 -30.14 15.64 19.31
N LEU A 714 -29.90 14.60 18.54
CA LEU A 714 -29.12 14.60 17.27
C LEU A 714 -30.02 14.80 16.03
N ALA A 715 -31.35 14.89 16.19
CA ALA A 715 -32.29 14.96 15.07
C ALA A 715 -32.14 16.22 14.18
N TRP A 716 -31.39 17.22 14.64
CA TRP A 716 -31.03 18.42 13.87
C TRP A 716 -29.96 18.16 12.78
N LEU A 717 -29.26 17.04 12.83
CA LEU A 717 -28.23 16.70 11.85
C LEU A 717 -28.86 16.46 10.47
N PRO A 718 -28.24 16.99 9.39
CA PRO A 718 -28.76 16.83 8.05
C PRO A 718 -28.71 15.35 7.62
N ARG A 719 -29.75 14.89 6.92
CA ARG A 719 -29.76 13.58 6.28
C ARG A 719 -29.02 13.65 4.96
N LEU A 720 -28.03 12.79 4.77
CA LEU A 720 -27.40 12.57 3.47
C LEU A 720 -28.17 11.47 2.75
N ASP A 721 -29.15 11.85 1.90
CA ASP A 721 -29.85 10.89 1.06
C ASP A 721 -28.94 10.40 -0.08
N ILE A 722 -28.46 9.16 0.04
CA ILE A 722 -27.72 8.43 -0.99
C ILE A 722 -28.72 7.74 -1.95
N ASP A 723 -29.95 7.44 -1.46
CA ASP A 723 -30.99 6.79 -2.22
C ASP A 723 -31.64 7.77 -3.19
N GLY A 724 -31.87 7.31 -4.43
CA GLY A 724 -32.72 8.03 -5.38
C GLY A 724 -34.19 8.12 -4.88
N PRO A 725 -35.05 8.96 -5.49
CA PRO A 725 -36.42 9.12 -5.06
C PRO A 725 -37.13 7.76 -5.00
N PRO A 726 -37.94 7.51 -3.95
CA PRO A 726 -38.62 6.24 -3.77
C PRO A 726 -39.50 5.92 -4.99
N ARG A 727 -39.54 4.64 -5.40
CA ARG A 727 -40.28 4.10 -6.55
C ARG A 727 -41.78 4.43 -6.60
N GLY A 728 -42.33 5.12 -5.62
CA GLY A 728 -43.80 5.29 -5.44
C GLY A 728 -44.40 6.62 -5.91
N ARG A 729 -43.62 7.67 -6.24
CA ARG A 729 -44.24 8.98 -6.56
C ARG A 729 -44.48 9.25 -8.04
N ALA A 730 -43.77 8.59 -8.95
CA ALA A 730 -44.00 8.77 -10.38
C ALA A 730 -45.18 7.91 -10.92
N ASP A 731 -45.40 6.73 -10.33
CA ASP A 731 -46.52 5.84 -10.75
C ASP A 731 -47.84 6.28 -10.15
N ASP A 732 -47.89 6.93 -9.01
CA ASP A 732 -49.12 7.48 -8.42
C ASP A 732 -49.66 8.68 -9.19
N ASP A 733 -48.81 9.51 -9.80
CA ASP A 733 -49.27 10.63 -10.64
C ASP A 733 -49.80 10.17 -12.02
N VAL A 734 -49.25 9.09 -12.58
CA VAL A 734 -49.77 8.47 -13.83
C VAL A 734 -51.07 7.72 -13.53
N SER A 735 -51.19 7.05 -12.41
CA SER A 735 -52.43 6.37 -11.98
C SER A 735 -53.56 7.36 -11.61
N ARG A 736 -53.25 8.56 -11.12
CA ARG A 736 -54.24 9.61 -10.89
C ARG A 736 -54.63 10.38 -12.13
N ALA A 737 -53.82 10.39 -13.18
CA ALA A 737 -54.15 11.03 -14.47
C ALA A 737 -55.04 10.14 -15.37
N ALA A 738 -55.00 8.82 -15.22
CA ALA A 738 -55.76 7.88 -16.03
C ALA A 738 -57.30 8.00 -15.89
N PRO A 739 -57.91 8.30 -14.72
CA PRO A 739 -59.37 8.48 -14.64
C PRO A 739 -59.87 9.80 -15.17
N ALA A 740 -59.00 10.81 -15.38
CA ALA A 740 -59.41 12.12 -15.90
C ALA A 740 -59.56 12.13 -17.41
N LEU A 741 -58.80 11.30 -18.15
CA LEU A 741 -58.89 11.18 -19.62
C LEU A 741 -60.02 10.28 -20.10
N ALA A 742 -60.49 9.35 -19.26
CA ALA A 742 -61.62 8.48 -19.60
C ALA A 742 -62.96 9.19 -19.50
N ARG A 743 -63.09 10.33 -18.81
CA ARG A 743 -64.31 11.12 -18.66
C ARG A 743 -64.50 12.21 -19.73
N SER A 744 -63.50 12.46 -20.59
CA SER A 744 -63.61 13.46 -21.66
C SER A 744 -63.91 12.86 -23.04
N ALA A 745 -64.05 11.53 -23.16
CA ALA A 745 -64.39 10.85 -24.38
C ALA A 745 -65.93 10.51 -24.53
N ASP A 746 -66.71 10.82 -23.51
CA ASP A 746 -68.16 10.62 -23.48
C ASP A 746 -68.98 11.95 -23.38
N ARG A 747 -68.47 13.01 -24.04
CA ARG A 747 -69.29 14.19 -24.32
C ARG A 747 -69.12 14.67 -25.76
#